data_b1c98c0d0295b4d6d005329d6a91fd40
#
_entry.id   b1c98c0d0295b4d6d005329d6a91fd40
#
_cell.length_a   1.000
_cell.length_b   1.000
_cell.length_c   1.000
_cell.angle_alpha   90.00
_cell.angle_beta   90.00
_cell.angle_gamma   90.00
#
_symmetry.space_group_name_H-M   'P 1'
#
loop_
_entity.id
_entity.type
_entity.pdbx_description
1 polymer ?
#
loop_
_entity_poly.entity_id
_entity_poly.type
_entity_poly.pdbx_seq_one_letter_code
_entity_poly.pdbx_strand_id
1 'polypeptide(L)'
;MIMKRFWLISMLLIGSQLRGNACAHDVTYNYYLFHTWAEPENYYLRAADASEWDNHNSDRVHQFWCDYMGKKCNYLYDRDEIEERAKQKGDKEVLDYMKLLDEYMAVSEIINHESWEYPTKEELAESKTKCRKLFAAAQNYQGTRLKPQYALLQMRANMVMDQHQANVEYWEKTGSKQPKSVFREMMENIYAGALFHTGQREKACDIFARQGDSESIQWALRKYRNVAGIRRIYADNPNSHSLYYLVDEFVNDVQETIDGQNIFHDWDNESKLDAEGLKAKRLFFSEVDAFIQLVDQVVAEGKTKDPLMWVTARGMVNYEVGRQSAAQQDMERAAKLKGREKSQDVYRCVNMLIMTANPQMSSSKMLEELTWLRDKAKKDIQSGHDYDGYHHRAIQRVVLIGLAKRYHDQGNHTMENSLHGFYQNLVYTSERTNDDAETSDWNENYSGEYFYGLDTLTAAQLVKYYDELLRPHSDPLEKMIVESVPANPDYFNDLIGTKYLADGKIEQAASYLEKVPAKFYEGLNVSYYLAHRDYHKERWMVQQRSKKDVEGINKGRFTQNPKLAFCQEVLKLQDTYKKAKPGLVRYQTAYKLGTMIFQASSAGECWPLSRYGKSYGTDFEGHFDSKTGNWSNYDALGVMARSYLEESAKSADFDLRVRSLYGLAYMPFDNWADAEYHWNNGNGFYTYTPNRNSLQYAALKKLNQCVKGSANPTPAYVTKCDVLKKFRKYQ
;
A
#
# COMPACT_ATOMS: atom_id res chain seq x y z
N MET A 1 -24.87 12.36 -31.46
CA MET A 1 -23.41 12.22 -31.51
C MET A 1 -22.68 13.11 -30.48
N ILE A 2 -23.25 14.19 -30.02
CA ILE A 2 -22.66 15.12 -29.02
C ILE A 2 -22.79 14.59 -27.57
N MET A 3 -23.87 13.90 -27.23
CA MET A 3 -24.07 13.34 -25.87
C MET A 3 -23.10 12.19 -25.53
N LYS A 4 -22.66 11.38 -26.48
CA LYS A 4 -21.67 10.29 -26.19
C LYS A 4 -20.25 10.80 -25.90
N ARG A 5 -19.89 12.01 -26.36
CA ARG A 5 -18.59 12.64 -26.03
C ARG A 5 -18.58 13.26 -24.62
N PHE A 6 -19.70 13.71 -24.14
CA PHE A 6 -19.82 14.24 -22.76
C PHE A 6 -19.64 13.15 -21.69
N TRP A 7 -20.16 11.94 -21.94
CA TRP A 7 -20.00 10.80 -21.04
C TRP A 7 -18.56 10.27 -20.94
N LEU A 8 -17.84 10.27 -22.06
CA LEU A 8 -16.41 9.88 -22.05
C LEU A 8 -15.53 10.91 -21.30
N ILE A 9 -15.85 12.20 -21.41
CA ILE A 9 -15.12 13.27 -20.71
C ILE A 9 -15.46 13.25 -19.22
N SER A 10 -16.69 12.93 -18.81
CA SER A 10 -17.07 12.79 -17.42
C SER A 10 -16.42 11.57 -16.74
N MET A 11 -16.29 10.43 -17.44
CA MET A 11 -15.55 9.28 -16.92
C MET A 11 -14.05 9.53 -16.84
N LEU A 12 -13.46 10.29 -17.75
CA LEU A 12 -12.05 10.71 -17.69
C LEU A 12 -11.79 11.72 -16.56
N LEU A 13 -12.75 12.58 -16.23
CA LEU A 13 -12.64 13.55 -15.12
C LEU A 13 -12.85 12.89 -13.74
N ILE A 14 -13.68 11.86 -13.64
CA ILE A 14 -13.84 11.08 -12.40
C ILE A 14 -12.61 10.19 -12.18
N GLY A 15 -12.03 9.61 -13.23
CA GLY A 15 -10.79 8.85 -13.16
C GLY A 15 -9.55 9.70 -12.81
N SER A 16 -9.56 11.01 -13.10
CA SER A 16 -8.44 11.91 -12.77
C SER A 16 -8.49 12.46 -11.34
N GLN A 17 -9.65 12.48 -10.70
CA GLN A 17 -9.75 12.88 -9.29
C GLN A 17 -9.35 11.76 -8.30
N LEU A 18 -9.37 10.49 -8.73
CA LEU A 18 -8.91 9.36 -7.94
C LEU A 18 -7.37 9.13 -8.01
N ARG A 19 -6.64 9.91 -8.81
CA ARG A 19 -5.18 9.79 -8.97
C ARG A 19 -4.37 10.88 -8.26
N GLY A 20 -4.96 11.58 -7.32
CA GLY A 20 -4.30 12.65 -6.56
C GLY A 20 -3.32 12.20 -5.46
N ASN A 21 -3.14 10.90 -5.20
CA ASN A 21 -2.26 10.35 -4.16
C ASN A 21 -1.09 9.52 -4.73
N ALA A 22 -0.56 9.89 -5.87
CA ALA A 22 0.46 9.13 -6.59
C ALA A 22 1.90 9.28 -6.04
N CYS A 23 2.10 9.36 -4.73
CA CYS A 23 3.44 9.28 -4.11
C CYS A 23 3.46 8.57 -2.75
N ALA A 24 2.38 7.94 -2.33
CA ALA A 24 2.39 6.92 -1.31
C ALA A 24 2.01 5.61 -2.00
N HIS A 25 2.74 4.55 -1.74
CA HIS A 25 2.22 3.24 -2.01
C HIS A 25 0.94 3.11 -1.18
N ASP A 26 -0.21 3.46 -1.76
CA ASP A 26 -1.46 2.92 -1.30
C ASP A 26 -1.28 1.41 -1.46
N VAL A 27 -1.04 0.77 -0.35
CA VAL A 27 -1.21 -0.68 -0.25
C VAL A 27 -2.69 -0.87 -0.53
N THR A 28 -3.00 -1.02 -1.80
CA THR A 28 -4.33 -1.44 -2.20
C THR A 28 -4.49 -2.83 -1.63
N TYR A 29 -5.27 -2.96 -0.55
CA TYR A 29 -5.61 -4.23 0.10
C TYR A 29 -6.50 -5.10 -0.79
N ASN A 30 -6.33 -5.03 -2.10
CA ASN A 30 -7.02 -5.85 -3.09
C ASN A 30 -6.41 -7.25 -3.15
N TYR A 31 -6.29 -7.89 -1.98
CA TYR A 31 -5.86 -9.26 -1.91
C TYR A 31 -7.05 -10.17 -2.06
N TYR A 32 -7.19 -10.69 -3.27
CA TYR A 32 -8.19 -11.69 -3.57
C TYR A 32 -7.86 -12.99 -2.84
N LEU A 33 -8.77 -13.41 -1.96
CA LEU A 33 -8.63 -14.67 -1.25
C LEU A 33 -9.02 -15.85 -2.14
N PHE A 34 -10.02 -15.68 -2.99
CA PHE A 34 -10.40 -16.70 -3.94
C PHE A 34 -9.52 -16.58 -5.19
N HIS A 35 -8.56 -17.49 -5.35
CA HIS A 35 -7.63 -17.48 -6.47
C HIS A 35 -7.26 -18.91 -6.87
N THR A 36 -8.10 -19.53 -7.69
CA THR A 36 -7.93 -20.92 -8.16
C THR A 36 -7.26 -21.00 -9.52
N TRP A 37 -7.23 -19.90 -10.24
CA TRP A 37 -6.56 -19.82 -11.52
C TRP A 37 -5.03 -19.89 -11.38
N ALA A 38 -4.32 -20.25 -12.46
CA ALA A 38 -2.87 -20.28 -12.48
C ALA A 38 -2.31 -18.86 -12.27
N GLU A 39 -1.33 -18.72 -11.37
CA GLU A 39 -0.64 -17.46 -11.21
C GLU A 39 0.13 -17.09 -12.47
N PRO A 40 0.34 -15.77 -12.72
CA PRO A 40 1.02 -15.29 -13.93
C PRO A 40 2.53 -15.51 -13.89
N GLU A 41 3.00 -16.66 -13.40
CA GLU A 41 4.41 -17.04 -13.45
C GLU A 41 4.94 -17.22 -14.89
N ASN A 42 4.06 -17.14 -15.86
CA ASN A 42 4.33 -17.47 -17.25
C ASN A 42 4.42 -16.27 -18.20
N TYR A 43 4.70 -15.07 -17.71
CA TYR A 43 4.96 -13.90 -18.56
C TYR A 43 6.10 -14.12 -19.56
N TYR A 44 7.05 -15.01 -19.26
CA TYR A 44 8.10 -15.43 -20.16
C TYR A 44 7.58 -15.96 -21.51
N LEU A 45 6.31 -16.37 -21.61
CA LEU A 45 5.75 -16.84 -22.87
C LEU A 45 5.71 -15.78 -23.96
N ARG A 46 5.69 -14.51 -23.59
CA ARG A 46 5.71 -13.38 -24.52
C ARG A 46 7.08 -12.77 -24.70
N ALA A 47 7.99 -12.95 -23.74
CA ALA A 47 9.31 -12.38 -23.82
C ALA A 47 10.04 -12.88 -25.09
N ALA A 48 10.42 -11.94 -25.93
CA ALA A 48 11.28 -12.24 -27.06
C ALA A 48 12.73 -12.40 -26.57
N ASP A 49 13.06 -11.69 -25.52
CA ASP A 49 14.37 -11.58 -24.93
C ASP A 49 14.26 -11.19 -23.44
N ALA A 50 15.30 -11.46 -22.66
CA ALA A 50 15.44 -10.92 -21.34
C ALA A 50 15.84 -9.45 -21.43
N SER A 51 14.88 -8.52 -21.39
CA SER A 51 15.19 -7.10 -21.27
C SER A 51 15.50 -6.73 -19.84
N GLU A 52 16.38 -5.74 -19.62
CA GLU A 52 16.79 -5.28 -18.28
C GLU A 52 15.64 -4.86 -17.35
N TRP A 53 14.46 -4.59 -17.89
CA TRP A 53 13.32 -4.05 -17.17
C TRP A 53 12.25 -5.08 -16.82
N ASP A 54 12.37 -6.30 -17.36
CA ASP A 54 11.35 -7.33 -17.21
C ASP A 54 11.83 -8.43 -16.26
N ASN A 55 11.90 -8.10 -14.97
CA ASN A 55 12.49 -8.91 -13.91
C ASN A 55 11.78 -10.24 -13.62
N HIS A 56 10.59 -10.49 -14.20
CA HIS A 56 9.80 -11.66 -13.83
C HIS A 56 9.67 -12.74 -14.92
N ASN A 57 10.14 -12.47 -16.12
CA ASN A 57 9.65 -13.17 -17.27
C ASN A 57 10.57 -14.15 -17.92
N SER A 58 11.80 -14.14 -17.52
CA SER A 58 12.80 -14.79 -18.33
C SER A 58 13.48 -15.96 -17.65
N ASP A 59 13.05 -16.33 -16.44
CA ASP A 59 13.83 -17.30 -15.66
C ASP A 59 14.16 -18.56 -16.44
N ARG A 60 13.21 -19.11 -17.21
CA ARG A 60 13.45 -20.31 -18.00
C ARG A 60 14.18 -20.05 -19.32
N VAL A 61 13.91 -18.91 -19.99
CA VAL A 61 14.68 -18.47 -21.18
C VAL A 61 16.06 -18.01 -20.73
N HIS A 62 16.12 -17.26 -19.65
CA HIS A 62 17.32 -16.81 -18.99
C HIS A 62 18.18 -18.00 -18.56
N GLN A 63 17.61 -19.01 -17.89
CA GLN A 63 18.30 -20.24 -17.52
C GLN A 63 18.90 -20.95 -18.71
N PHE A 64 18.17 -21.05 -19.83
CA PHE A 64 18.70 -21.64 -21.08
C PHE A 64 19.98 -20.93 -21.53
N TRP A 65 20.00 -19.59 -21.52
CA TRP A 65 21.18 -18.83 -21.93
C TRP A 65 22.31 -18.84 -20.89
N CYS A 66 21.98 -18.86 -19.62
CA CYS A 66 22.98 -19.05 -18.56
C CYS A 66 23.68 -20.40 -18.67
N ASP A 67 22.94 -21.47 -18.93
CA ASP A 67 23.48 -22.80 -19.18
C ASP A 67 24.43 -22.79 -20.40
N TYR A 68 24.06 -22.08 -21.47
CA TYR A 68 24.92 -21.87 -22.61
C TYR A 68 26.21 -21.13 -22.27
N MET A 69 26.11 -20.08 -21.46
CA MET A 69 27.28 -19.30 -21.02
C MET A 69 28.12 -20.03 -19.98
N GLY A 70 27.58 -21.04 -19.29
CA GLY A 70 28.23 -21.74 -18.20
C GLY A 70 28.34 -20.89 -16.93
N LYS A 71 27.40 -19.99 -16.72
CA LYS A 71 27.31 -19.12 -15.54
C LYS A 71 26.16 -19.58 -14.64
N LYS A 72 26.25 -19.31 -13.31
CA LYS A 72 25.12 -19.40 -12.42
C LYS A 72 24.21 -18.17 -12.67
N CYS A 73 22.92 -18.39 -12.85
CA CYS A 73 21.93 -17.34 -13.05
C CYS A 73 21.58 -16.65 -11.72
N ASN A 74 22.48 -15.83 -11.21
CA ASN A 74 22.22 -15.01 -10.03
C ASN A 74 21.88 -13.55 -10.37
N TYR A 75 22.03 -13.13 -11.63
CA TYR A 75 21.83 -11.75 -12.10
C TYR A 75 21.32 -11.78 -13.53
N LEU A 76 20.56 -10.76 -13.91
CA LEU A 76 20.24 -10.47 -15.30
C LEU A 76 21.56 -10.36 -16.09
N TYR A 77 21.62 -10.99 -17.24
CA TYR A 77 22.74 -10.84 -18.15
C TYR A 77 22.34 -9.90 -19.29
N ASP A 78 23.32 -9.13 -19.75
CA ASP A 78 23.19 -8.39 -20.97
C ASP A 78 23.27 -9.36 -22.16
N ARG A 79 22.47 -9.12 -23.18
CA ARG A 79 22.48 -9.86 -24.43
C ARG A 79 23.83 -9.86 -25.09
N ASP A 80 24.56 -8.75 -25.02
CA ASP A 80 25.92 -8.62 -25.48
C ASP A 80 26.84 -9.70 -24.90
N GLU A 81 26.61 -10.14 -23.67
CA GLU A 81 27.40 -11.21 -23.02
C GLU A 81 27.20 -12.56 -23.73
N ILE A 82 26.00 -12.87 -24.22
CA ILE A 82 25.75 -14.09 -24.99
C ILE A 82 26.51 -14.04 -26.30
N GLU A 83 26.50 -12.91 -27.01
CA GLU A 83 27.21 -12.70 -28.25
C GLU A 83 28.73 -12.76 -28.05
N GLU A 84 29.26 -12.11 -27.02
CA GLU A 84 30.67 -12.18 -26.68
C GLU A 84 31.11 -13.63 -26.38
N ARG A 85 30.28 -14.35 -25.62
CA ARG A 85 30.53 -15.76 -25.33
C ARG A 85 30.52 -16.63 -26.60
N ALA A 86 29.59 -16.35 -27.49
CA ALA A 86 29.49 -17.03 -28.79
C ALA A 86 30.72 -16.71 -29.68
N LYS A 87 31.15 -15.45 -29.72
CA LYS A 87 32.39 -15.05 -30.40
C LYS A 87 33.63 -15.78 -29.83
N GLN A 88 33.75 -15.85 -28.50
CA GLN A 88 34.85 -16.57 -27.83
C GLN A 88 34.85 -18.07 -28.15
N LYS A 89 33.69 -18.70 -28.28
CA LYS A 89 33.54 -20.11 -28.65
C LYS A 89 33.61 -20.37 -30.15
N GLY A 90 33.62 -19.35 -30.99
CA GLY A 90 33.51 -19.48 -32.45
C GLY A 90 32.13 -20.02 -32.86
N ASP A 91 31.11 -19.78 -32.07
CA ASP A 91 29.77 -20.35 -32.23
C ASP A 91 28.90 -19.52 -33.21
N LYS A 92 29.16 -19.76 -34.50
CA LYS A 92 28.44 -19.05 -35.54
C LYS A 92 26.91 -19.28 -35.52
N GLU A 93 26.48 -20.47 -35.10
CA GLU A 93 25.05 -20.80 -35.04
C GLU A 93 24.28 -19.90 -34.06
N VAL A 94 24.85 -19.62 -32.86
CA VAL A 94 24.26 -18.69 -31.89
C VAL A 94 24.36 -17.26 -32.40
N LEU A 95 25.47 -16.84 -32.99
CA LEU A 95 25.59 -15.48 -33.56
C LEU A 95 24.58 -15.20 -34.67
N ASP A 96 24.40 -16.17 -35.59
CA ASP A 96 23.40 -16.04 -36.66
C ASP A 96 21.97 -15.97 -36.09
N TYR A 97 21.67 -16.72 -35.03
CA TYR A 97 20.36 -16.64 -34.35
C TYR A 97 20.15 -15.29 -33.66
N MET A 98 21.15 -14.81 -32.88
CA MET A 98 21.05 -13.53 -32.19
C MET A 98 20.80 -12.38 -33.16
N LYS A 99 21.48 -12.36 -34.30
CA LYS A 99 21.23 -11.37 -35.31
C LYS A 99 19.79 -11.39 -35.83
N LEU A 100 19.21 -12.58 -36.08
CA LEU A 100 17.82 -12.69 -36.54
C LEU A 100 16.84 -12.30 -35.43
N LEU A 101 17.18 -12.58 -34.18
CA LEU A 101 16.40 -12.17 -33.02
C LEU A 101 16.40 -10.64 -32.88
N ASP A 102 17.54 -9.94 -33.11
CA ASP A 102 17.61 -8.47 -33.14
C ASP A 102 16.71 -7.87 -34.21
N GLU A 103 16.77 -8.45 -35.38
CA GLU A 103 15.90 -8.00 -36.50
C GLU A 103 14.41 -8.17 -36.13
N TYR A 104 14.04 -9.23 -35.42
CA TYR A 104 12.67 -9.44 -34.93
C TYR A 104 12.32 -8.45 -33.82
N MET A 105 13.22 -8.21 -32.85
CA MET A 105 12.99 -7.27 -31.77
C MET A 105 12.71 -5.86 -32.26
N ALA A 106 13.51 -5.40 -33.25
CA ALA A 106 13.28 -4.11 -33.92
C ALA A 106 11.90 -4.02 -34.62
N VAL A 107 11.37 -5.14 -35.12
CA VAL A 107 10.00 -5.19 -35.65
C VAL A 107 8.97 -5.18 -34.54
N SER A 108 9.22 -5.92 -33.46
CA SER A 108 8.32 -6.00 -32.30
C SER A 108 8.17 -4.64 -31.62
N GLU A 109 9.26 -3.89 -31.51
CA GLU A 109 9.26 -2.53 -30.94
C GLU A 109 8.36 -1.57 -31.74
N ILE A 110 8.40 -1.62 -33.09
CA ILE A 110 7.52 -0.82 -33.94
C ILE A 110 6.04 -1.17 -33.71
N ILE A 111 5.72 -2.46 -33.56
CA ILE A 111 4.35 -2.94 -33.45
C ILE A 111 3.77 -2.71 -32.05
N ASN A 112 4.59 -2.89 -31.01
CA ASN A 112 4.19 -2.80 -29.61
C ASN A 112 4.60 -1.46 -28.95
N HIS A 113 4.80 -0.43 -29.74
CA HIS A 113 5.24 0.88 -29.26
C HIS A 113 4.30 1.42 -28.18
N GLU A 114 4.82 1.71 -27.00
CA GLU A 114 4.09 2.29 -25.86
C GLU A 114 3.72 3.77 -26.04
N SER A 115 3.89 4.34 -27.26
CA SER A 115 3.52 5.73 -27.51
C SER A 115 2.03 5.88 -27.81
N TRP A 116 1.53 7.09 -27.60
CA TRP A 116 0.17 7.47 -27.99
C TRP A 116 -0.05 7.47 -29.52
N GLU A 117 1.00 7.19 -30.30
CA GLU A 117 0.99 7.13 -31.76
C GLU A 117 0.97 5.68 -32.23
N TYR A 118 -0.06 5.31 -32.96
CA TYR A 118 -0.16 3.99 -33.57
C TYR A 118 0.82 3.88 -34.76
N PRO A 119 1.38 2.68 -35.02
CA PRO A 119 2.22 2.48 -36.19
C PRO A 119 1.53 2.90 -37.49
N THR A 120 2.25 3.57 -38.35
CA THR A 120 1.76 3.96 -39.68
C THR A 120 1.56 2.74 -40.60
N LYS A 121 0.82 2.91 -41.66
CA LYS A 121 0.63 1.84 -42.66
C LYS A 121 1.95 1.45 -43.32
N GLU A 122 2.84 2.40 -43.52
CA GLU A 122 4.17 2.24 -44.07
C GLU A 122 5.06 1.41 -43.15
N GLU A 123 5.10 1.72 -41.86
CA GLU A 123 5.83 0.97 -40.85
C GLU A 123 5.32 -0.48 -40.73
N LEU A 124 4.01 -0.68 -40.75
CA LEU A 124 3.42 -2.02 -40.72
C LEU A 124 3.77 -2.81 -42.00
N ALA A 125 3.81 -2.16 -43.16
CA ALA A 125 4.19 -2.82 -44.42
C ALA A 125 5.68 -3.17 -44.47
N GLU A 126 6.55 -2.30 -43.90
CA GLU A 126 7.97 -2.56 -43.76
C GLU A 126 8.20 -3.72 -42.78
N SER A 127 7.54 -3.73 -41.62
CA SER A 127 7.57 -4.79 -40.64
C SER A 127 7.20 -6.16 -41.26
N LYS A 128 6.13 -6.21 -42.02
CA LYS A 128 5.77 -7.43 -42.77
C LYS A 128 6.84 -7.87 -43.76
N THR A 129 7.53 -6.91 -44.39
CA THR A 129 8.60 -7.20 -45.35
C THR A 129 9.84 -7.75 -44.67
N LYS A 130 10.22 -7.19 -43.49
CA LYS A 130 11.29 -7.72 -42.63
C LYS A 130 10.94 -9.14 -42.15
N CYS A 131 9.71 -9.36 -41.71
CA CYS A 131 9.25 -10.67 -41.22
C CYS A 131 9.24 -11.74 -42.33
N ARG A 132 9.00 -11.41 -43.63
CA ARG A 132 9.17 -12.38 -44.73
C ARG A 132 10.62 -12.89 -44.82
N LYS A 133 11.59 -12.01 -44.64
CA LYS A 133 13.03 -12.40 -44.65
C LYS A 133 13.37 -13.25 -43.44
N LEU A 134 12.91 -12.86 -42.24
CA LEU A 134 13.10 -13.61 -41.00
C LEU A 134 12.49 -15.01 -41.10
N PHE A 135 11.26 -15.11 -41.64
CA PHE A 135 10.59 -16.38 -41.86
C PHE A 135 11.40 -17.29 -42.79
N ALA A 136 11.89 -16.77 -43.93
CA ALA A 136 12.69 -17.55 -44.87
C ALA A 136 14.03 -18.00 -44.23
N ALA A 137 14.70 -17.15 -43.47
CA ALA A 137 15.92 -17.49 -42.78
C ALA A 137 15.67 -18.58 -41.73
N ALA A 138 14.60 -18.45 -40.94
CA ALA A 138 14.23 -19.44 -39.93
C ALA A 138 13.81 -20.79 -40.54
N GLN A 139 13.09 -20.77 -41.65
CA GLN A 139 12.68 -21.98 -42.38
C GLN A 139 13.89 -22.73 -42.97
N ASN A 140 14.90 -22.01 -43.41
CA ASN A 140 16.11 -22.59 -44.05
C ASN A 140 17.13 -23.11 -43.03
N TYR A 141 16.89 -22.97 -41.74
CA TYR A 141 17.80 -23.47 -40.70
C TYR A 141 17.87 -25.01 -40.74
N GLN A 142 19.08 -25.54 -40.84
CA GLN A 142 19.34 -27.00 -40.96
C GLN A 142 19.94 -27.60 -39.70
N GLY A 143 20.29 -26.77 -38.69
CA GLY A 143 20.82 -27.24 -37.43
C GLY A 143 19.77 -27.92 -36.55
N THR A 144 20.25 -28.57 -35.49
CA THR A 144 19.36 -29.27 -34.56
C THR A 144 19.29 -28.60 -33.19
N ARG A 145 20.39 -27.92 -32.79
CA ARG A 145 20.54 -27.35 -31.45
C ARG A 145 19.58 -26.21 -31.13
N LEU A 146 19.43 -25.27 -32.06
CA LEU A 146 18.53 -24.12 -31.92
C LEU A 146 17.21 -24.27 -32.67
N LYS A 147 16.85 -25.51 -33.02
CA LYS A 147 15.63 -25.80 -33.79
C LYS A 147 14.35 -25.25 -33.15
N PRO A 148 14.12 -25.35 -31.83
CA PRO A 148 12.95 -24.75 -31.21
C PRO A 148 12.93 -23.22 -31.30
N GLN A 149 14.10 -22.55 -31.16
CA GLN A 149 14.21 -21.09 -31.26
C GLN A 149 13.90 -20.58 -32.67
N TYR A 150 14.46 -21.23 -33.70
CA TYR A 150 14.16 -20.89 -35.09
C TYR A 150 12.69 -21.18 -35.47
N ALA A 151 12.11 -22.25 -34.90
CA ALA A 151 10.70 -22.56 -35.09
C ALA A 151 9.81 -21.49 -34.43
N LEU A 152 10.17 -21.03 -33.23
CA LEU A 152 9.47 -19.93 -32.55
C LEU A 152 9.56 -18.64 -33.38
N LEU A 153 10.74 -18.28 -33.89
CA LEU A 153 10.94 -17.11 -34.73
C LEU A 153 10.10 -17.18 -36.02
N GLN A 154 9.99 -18.37 -36.63
CA GLN A 154 9.11 -18.60 -37.78
C GLN A 154 7.64 -18.31 -37.45
N MET A 155 7.15 -18.80 -36.31
CA MET A 155 5.77 -18.57 -35.89
C MET A 155 5.50 -17.10 -35.54
N ARG A 156 6.46 -16.41 -34.91
CA ARG A 156 6.42 -14.98 -34.61
C ARG A 156 6.32 -14.16 -35.90
N ALA A 157 7.17 -14.46 -36.91
CA ALA A 157 7.12 -13.79 -38.18
C ALA A 157 5.76 -13.97 -38.89
N ASN A 158 5.18 -15.16 -38.81
CA ASN A 158 3.85 -15.44 -39.36
C ASN A 158 2.75 -14.61 -38.69
N MET A 159 2.82 -14.39 -37.36
CA MET A 159 1.85 -13.55 -36.64
C MET A 159 1.87 -12.11 -37.20
N VAL A 160 3.06 -11.52 -37.36
CA VAL A 160 3.22 -10.16 -37.89
C VAL A 160 2.73 -10.08 -39.33
N MET A 161 2.86 -11.16 -40.11
CA MET A 161 2.38 -11.23 -41.52
C MET A 161 0.90 -11.58 -41.64
N ASP A 162 0.14 -11.71 -40.53
CA ASP A 162 -1.26 -12.17 -40.49
C ASP A 162 -1.46 -13.60 -41.06
N GLN A 163 -0.41 -14.43 -41.04
CA GLN A 163 -0.45 -15.82 -41.52
C GLN A 163 -0.90 -16.79 -40.40
N HIS A 164 -2.06 -16.48 -39.78
CA HIS A 164 -2.55 -17.21 -38.61
C HIS A 164 -2.84 -18.68 -38.92
N GLN A 165 -3.45 -18.97 -40.08
CA GLN A 165 -3.74 -20.35 -40.48
C GLN A 165 -2.46 -21.18 -40.66
N ALA A 166 -1.38 -20.58 -41.16
CA ALA A 166 -0.10 -21.26 -41.33
C ALA A 166 0.51 -21.63 -39.92
N ASN A 167 0.34 -20.80 -38.91
CA ASN A 167 0.75 -21.11 -37.57
C ASN A 167 -0.07 -22.25 -36.94
N VAL A 168 -1.39 -22.31 -37.19
CA VAL A 168 -2.24 -23.41 -36.76
C VAL A 168 -1.74 -24.72 -37.34
N GLU A 169 -1.53 -24.76 -38.68
CA GLU A 169 -1.05 -25.95 -39.37
C GLU A 169 0.35 -26.37 -38.94
N TYR A 170 1.25 -25.40 -38.76
CA TYR A 170 2.61 -25.67 -38.33
C TYR A 170 2.62 -26.31 -36.93
N TRP A 171 1.87 -25.75 -35.97
CA TRP A 171 1.76 -26.29 -34.64
C TRP A 171 1.21 -27.73 -34.64
N GLU A 172 0.10 -27.96 -35.30
CA GLU A 172 -0.55 -29.27 -35.31
C GLU A 172 0.31 -30.36 -35.97
N LYS A 173 1.04 -30.01 -37.05
CA LYS A 173 1.90 -30.97 -37.76
C LYS A 173 3.27 -31.16 -37.12
N THR A 174 3.87 -30.11 -36.59
CA THR A 174 5.30 -30.07 -36.22
C THR A 174 5.56 -29.49 -34.84
N GLY A 175 5.06 -28.32 -34.48
CA GLY A 175 5.38 -27.59 -33.28
C GLY A 175 5.02 -28.37 -31.99
N SER A 176 3.85 -28.99 -31.96
CA SER A 176 3.38 -29.82 -30.84
C SER A 176 4.26 -31.04 -30.54
N LYS A 177 5.05 -31.49 -31.53
CA LYS A 177 5.94 -32.65 -31.43
C LYS A 177 7.37 -32.27 -31.00
N GLN A 178 7.68 -30.99 -30.87
CA GLN A 178 8.99 -30.53 -30.38
C GLN A 178 9.22 -31.01 -28.94
N PRO A 179 10.47 -31.19 -28.50
CA PRO A 179 10.78 -31.49 -27.11
C PRO A 179 10.17 -30.46 -26.15
N LYS A 180 9.77 -30.90 -24.96
CA LYS A 180 9.26 -30.00 -23.93
C LYS A 180 10.35 -28.97 -23.59
N SER A 181 10.03 -27.69 -23.75
CA SER A 181 10.92 -26.55 -23.46
C SER A 181 10.09 -25.28 -23.34
N VAL A 182 10.66 -24.25 -22.76
CA VAL A 182 10.06 -22.91 -22.71
C VAL A 182 9.71 -22.43 -24.13
N PHE A 183 10.56 -22.66 -25.11
CA PHE A 183 10.31 -22.25 -26.51
C PHE A 183 9.11 -22.94 -27.12
N ARG A 184 8.90 -24.22 -26.80
CA ARG A 184 7.68 -24.94 -27.24
C ARG A 184 6.42 -24.37 -26.59
N GLU A 185 6.47 -24.01 -25.31
CA GLU A 185 5.35 -23.37 -24.61
C GLU A 185 5.04 -21.99 -25.20
N MET A 186 6.07 -21.21 -25.57
CA MET A 186 5.92 -19.95 -26.29
C MET A 186 5.29 -20.15 -27.68
N MET A 187 5.67 -21.20 -28.42
CA MET A 187 5.02 -21.56 -29.68
C MET A 187 3.55 -21.93 -29.47
N GLU A 188 3.19 -22.61 -28.37
CA GLU A 188 1.81 -22.95 -28.04
C GLU A 188 0.97 -21.69 -27.72
N ASN A 189 1.57 -20.68 -27.11
CA ASN A 189 0.92 -19.38 -26.89
C ASN A 189 0.61 -18.68 -28.24
N ILE A 190 1.59 -18.67 -29.16
CA ILE A 190 1.38 -18.12 -30.51
C ILE A 190 0.30 -18.91 -31.26
N TYR A 191 0.27 -20.24 -31.11
CA TYR A 191 -0.78 -21.07 -31.67
C TYR A 191 -2.16 -20.70 -31.12
N ALA A 192 -2.26 -20.42 -29.80
CA ALA A 192 -3.50 -19.93 -29.22
C ALA A 192 -3.94 -18.59 -29.83
N GLY A 193 -3.01 -17.65 -30.00
CA GLY A 193 -3.28 -16.39 -30.72
C GLY A 193 -3.78 -16.64 -32.17
N ALA A 194 -3.15 -17.55 -32.86
CA ALA A 194 -3.56 -17.93 -34.21
C ALA A 194 -4.96 -18.60 -34.25
N LEU A 195 -5.27 -19.46 -33.28
CA LEU A 195 -6.61 -20.02 -33.12
C LEU A 195 -7.66 -18.95 -32.87
N PHE A 196 -7.34 -17.95 -32.07
CA PHE A 196 -8.24 -16.82 -31.81
C PHE A 196 -8.58 -16.07 -33.10
N HIS A 197 -7.57 -15.74 -33.90
CA HIS A 197 -7.74 -15.04 -35.19
C HIS A 197 -8.43 -15.90 -36.27
N THR A 198 -8.36 -17.23 -36.16
CA THR A 198 -9.05 -18.16 -37.08
C THR A 198 -10.43 -18.59 -36.57
N GLY A 199 -10.95 -17.94 -35.52
CA GLY A 199 -12.32 -18.14 -35.03
C GLY A 199 -12.49 -19.28 -34.01
N GLN A 200 -11.42 -19.96 -33.60
CA GLN A 200 -11.43 -21.03 -32.60
C GLN A 200 -11.18 -20.49 -31.18
N ARG A 201 -12.00 -19.52 -30.77
CA ARG A 201 -11.80 -18.71 -29.54
C ARG A 201 -11.74 -19.56 -28.27
N GLU A 202 -12.64 -20.52 -28.09
CA GLU A 202 -12.75 -21.32 -26.89
C GLU A 202 -11.48 -22.14 -26.66
N LYS A 203 -10.92 -22.74 -27.72
CA LYS A 203 -9.63 -23.44 -27.64
C LYS A 203 -8.46 -22.51 -27.32
N ALA A 204 -8.45 -21.32 -27.92
CA ALA A 204 -7.43 -20.32 -27.64
C ALA A 204 -7.46 -19.92 -26.17
N CYS A 205 -8.64 -19.58 -25.62
CA CYS A 205 -8.82 -19.18 -24.22
C CYS A 205 -8.44 -20.31 -23.25
N ASP A 206 -8.74 -21.58 -23.58
CA ASP A 206 -8.33 -22.71 -22.75
C ASP A 206 -6.80 -22.85 -22.66
N ILE A 207 -6.07 -22.59 -23.75
CA ILE A 207 -4.62 -22.57 -23.76
C ILE A 207 -4.07 -21.38 -22.95
N PHE A 208 -4.57 -20.17 -23.19
CA PHE A 208 -4.18 -18.98 -22.43
C PHE A 208 -4.41 -19.17 -20.94
N ALA A 209 -5.59 -19.68 -20.56
CA ALA A 209 -5.91 -19.97 -19.16
C ALA A 209 -4.94 -20.98 -18.53
N ARG A 210 -4.65 -22.07 -19.25
CA ARG A 210 -3.74 -23.13 -18.78
C ARG A 210 -2.30 -22.64 -18.66
N GLN A 211 -1.90 -21.69 -19.47
CA GLN A 211 -0.58 -21.09 -19.44
C GLN A 211 -0.43 -19.90 -18.48
N GLY A 212 -1.52 -19.40 -17.89
CA GLY A 212 -1.50 -18.22 -17.03
C GLY A 212 -1.32 -16.90 -17.80
N ASP A 213 -1.65 -16.86 -19.09
CA ASP A 213 -1.55 -15.63 -19.91
C ASP A 213 -2.71 -14.69 -19.63
N SER A 214 -2.55 -13.88 -18.55
CA SER A 214 -3.57 -12.97 -18.01
C SER A 214 -4.01 -11.92 -19.03
N GLU A 215 -3.10 -11.33 -19.79
CA GLU A 215 -3.41 -10.27 -20.76
C GLU A 215 -4.25 -10.81 -21.93
N SER A 216 -3.83 -11.95 -22.49
CA SER A 216 -4.56 -12.56 -23.61
C SER A 216 -5.95 -13.02 -23.19
N ILE A 217 -6.09 -13.65 -22.02
CA ILE A 217 -7.38 -14.16 -21.56
C ILE A 217 -8.32 -13.02 -21.14
N GLN A 218 -7.82 -11.97 -20.49
CA GLN A 218 -8.61 -10.78 -20.15
C GLN A 218 -9.25 -10.17 -21.39
N TRP A 219 -8.46 -9.97 -22.44
CA TRP A 219 -8.96 -9.42 -23.70
C TRP A 219 -9.91 -10.38 -24.42
N ALA A 220 -9.58 -11.66 -24.48
CA ALA A 220 -10.36 -12.66 -25.19
C ALA A 220 -11.71 -12.93 -24.54
N LEU A 221 -11.77 -12.96 -23.20
CA LEU A 221 -12.98 -13.27 -22.41
C LEU A 221 -13.72 -12.03 -21.90
N ARG A 222 -13.34 -10.80 -22.28
CA ARG A 222 -13.97 -9.57 -21.78
C ARG A 222 -15.51 -9.51 -21.86
N LYS A 223 -16.12 -10.28 -22.77
CA LYS A 223 -17.59 -10.36 -22.92
C LYS A 223 -18.22 -11.50 -22.13
N TYR A 224 -17.40 -12.34 -21.50
CA TYR A 224 -17.83 -13.55 -20.76
C TYR A 224 -17.64 -13.38 -19.25
N ARG A 225 -17.21 -12.22 -18.77
CA ARG A 225 -17.01 -11.88 -17.35
C ARG A 225 -18.34 -11.60 -16.64
N ASN A 226 -19.32 -12.51 -16.80
CA ASN A 226 -20.61 -12.47 -16.13
C ASN A 226 -21.15 -13.89 -16.04
N VAL A 227 -22.20 -14.11 -15.25
CA VAL A 227 -22.75 -15.45 -15.00
C VAL A 227 -23.23 -16.12 -16.30
N ALA A 228 -23.79 -15.37 -17.24
CA ALA A 228 -24.22 -15.91 -18.53
C ALA A 228 -23.04 -16.42 -19.36
N GLY A 229 -21.92 -15.72 -19.35
CA GLY A 229 -20.67 -16.14 -20.00
C GLY A 229 -20.07 -17.38 -19.34
N ILE A 230 -19.97 -17.41 -18.01
CA ILE A 230 -19.52 -18.58 -17.28
C ILE A 230 -20.38 -19.83 -17.60
N ARG A 231 -21.70 -19.66 -17.58
CA ARG A 231 -22.67 -20.73 -17.93
C ARG A 231 -22.45 -21.25 -19.35
N ARG A 232 -22.18 -20.36 -20.29
CA ARG A 232 -21.91 -20.75 -21.69
C ARG A 232 -20.64 -21.58 -21.80
N ILE A 233 -19.52 -21.11 -21.25
CA ILE A 233 -18.25 -21.86 -21.29
C ILE A 233 -18.40 -23.22 -20.57
N TYR A 234 -19.10 -23.25 -19.44
CA TYR A 234 -19.38 -24.51 -18.74
C TYR A 234 -20.21 -25.50 -19.59
N ALA A 235 -21.23 -25.01 -20.30
CA ALA A 235 -22.07 -25.84 -21.15
C ALA A 235 -21.28 -26.44 -22.34
N ASP A 236 -20.34 -25.67 -22.89
CA ASP A 236 -19.49 -26.12 -24.00
C ASP A 236 -18.40 -27.10 -23.52
N ASN A 237 -17.74 -26.81 -22.39
CA ASN A 237 -16.74 -27.67 -21.77
C ASN A 237 -16.74 -27.50 -20.24
N PRO A 238 -17.36 -28.41 -19.47
CA PRO A 238 -17.40 -28.37 -18.01
C PRO A 238 -16.03 -28.40 -17.31
N ASN A 239 -14.97 -28.72 -18.04
CA ASN A 239 -13.60 -28.83 -17.54
C ASN A 239 -12.62 -27.86 -18.23
N SER A 240 -13.13 -26.81 -18.89
CA SER A 240 -12.30 -25.77 -19.48
C SER A 240 -11.49 -25.06 -18.41
N HIS A 241 -10.20 -24.82 -18.69
CA HIS A 241 -9.33 -24.01 -17.83
C HIS A 241 -9.80 -22.55 -17.73
N SER A 242 -10.50 -22.05 -18.75
CA SER A 242 -11.11 -20.70 -18.73
C SER A 242 -12.13 -20.54 -17.60
N LEU A 243 -12.73 -21.61 -17.07
CA LEU A 243 -13.67 -21.52 -15.97
C LEU A 243 -12.99 -21.11 -14.66
N TYR A 244 -11.72 -21.52 -14.43
CA TYR A 244 -10.98 -21.08 -13.26
C TYR A 244 -10.78 -19.57 -13.29
N TYR A 245 -10.38 -19.02 -14.43
CA TYR A 245 -10.23 -17.57 -14.63
C TYR A 245 -11.56 -16.82 -14.45
N LEU A 246 -12.62 -17.29 -15.13
CA LEU A 246 -13.91 -16.59 -15.07
C LEU A 246 -14.59 -16.65 -13.71
N VAL A 247 -14.42 -17.74 -12.97
CA VAL A 247 -14.97 -17.90 -11.61
C VAL A 247 -14.15 -17.06 -10.63
N ASP A 248 -12.81 -17.02 -10.76
CA ASP A 248 -11.96 -16.13 -9.98
C ASP A 248 -12.37 -14.66 -10.18
N GLU A 249 -12.47 -14.21 -11.44
CA GLU A 249 -12.89 -12.83 -11.77
C GLU A 249 -14.25 -12.50 -11.16
N PHE A 250 -15.23 -13.39 -11.27
CA PHE A 250 -16.56 -13.14 -10.71
C PHE A 250 -16.55 -13.01 -9.18
N VAL A 251 -15.85 -13.93 -8.49
CA VAL A 251 -15.75 -13.90 -7.02
C VAL A 251 -14.99 -12.66 -6.55
N ASN A 252 -13.93 -12.30 -7.27
CA ASN A 252 -13.11 -11.13 -6.97
C ASN A 252 -13.86 -9.82 -7.23
N ASP A 253 -14.65 -9.73 -8.32
CA ASP A 253 -15.54 -8.59 -8.58
C ASP A 253 -16.59 -8.42 -7.44
N VAL A 254 -17.10 -9.53 -6.89
CA VAL A 254 -18.01 -9.48 -5.72
C VAL A 254 -17.26 -8.97 -4.49
N GLN A 255 -16.06 -9.48 -4.21
CA GLN A 255 -15.22 -9.02 -3.10
C GLN A 255 -14.88 -7.53 -3.24
N GLU A 256 -14.40 -7.09 -4.41
CA GLU A 256 -14.10 -5.67 -4.66
C GLU A 256 -15.32 -4.77 -4.46
N THR A 257 -16.47 -5.20 -4.95
CA THR A 257 -17.72 -4.44 -4.79
C THR A 257 -18.07 -4.25 -3.32
N ILE A 258 -17.86 -5.27 -2.49
CA ILE A 258 -18.15 -5.21 -1.06
C ILE A 258 -17.06 -4.43 -0.30
N ASP A 259 -15.77 -4.68 -0.57
CA ASP A 259 -14.64 -3.98 0.05
C ASP A 259 -14.62 -2.50 -0.36
N GLY A 260 -14.97 -2.21 -1.61
CA GLY A 260 -15.07 -0.86 -2.17
C GLY A 260 -16.30 -0.06 -1.72
N GLN A 261 -16.99 -0.50 -0.67
CA GLN A 261 -18.19 0.20 -0.13
C GLN A 261 -17.93 1.67 0.25
N ASN A 262 -16.69 2.11 0.34
CA ASN A 262 -16.38 3.53 0.37
C ASN A 262 -16.91 4.32 -0.84
N ILE A 263 -17.17 3.64 -1.97
CA ILE A 263 -17.82 4.20 -3.16
C ILE A 263 -19.35 4.03 -3.06
N PHE A 264 -19.84 3.03 -2.30
CA PHE A 264 -21.25 2.66 -2.15
C PHE A 264 -21.74 2.84 -0.70
N HIS A 265 -21.28 3.87 -0.02
CA HIS A 265 -21.52 4.19 1.40
C HIS A 265 -23.00 4.08 1.85
N ASP A 266 -23.92 4.06 0.90
CA ASP A 266 -25.35 4.09 1.16
C ASP A 266 -26.10 2.81 0.77
N TRP A 267 -25.37 1.74 0.38
CA TRP A 267 -26.03 0.49 -0.01
C TRP A 267 -26.85 -0.12 1.13
N ASP A 268 -26.43 0.03 2.37
CA ASP A 268 -27.18 -0.40 3.55
C ASP A 268 -28.36 0.51 3.87
N ASN A 269 -28.37 1.72 3.31
CA ASN A 269 -29.44 2.69 3.49
C ASN A 269 -30.05 3.07 2.14
N GLU A 270 -30.98 2.23 1.65
CA GLU A 270 -31.64 2.42 0.35
C GLU A 270 -32.32 3.79 0.19
N SER A 271 -32.70 4.44 1.31
CA SER A 271 -33.32 5.76 1.25
C SER A 271 -32.37 6.87 0.78
N LYS A 272 -31.06 6.60 0.79
CA LYS A 272 -30.04 7.53 0.30
C LYS A 272 -29.59 7.25 -1.14
N LEU A 273 -29.96 6.08 -1.70
CA LEU A 273 -29.64 5.72 -3.07
C LEU A 273 -30.55 6.43 -4.06
N ASP A 274 -29.98 6.99 -5.11
CA ASP A 274 -30.74 7.43 -6.28
C ASP A 274 -31.23 6.23 -7.13
N ALA A 275 -31.96 6.52 -8.19
CA ALA A 275 -32.52 5.49 -9.07
C ALA A 275 -31.44 4.62 -9.76
N GLU A 276 -30.25 5.18 -10.05
CA GLU A 276 -29.15 4.45 -10.65
C GLU A 276 -28.45 3.55 -9.61
N GLY A 277 -28.24 4.02 -8.39
CA GLY A 277 -27.69 3.24 -7.28
C GLY A 277 -28.59 2.07 -6.89
N LEU A 278 -29.91 2.28 -6.82
CA LEU A 278 -30.88 1.19 -6.59
C LEU A 278 -30.88 0.16 -7.72
N LYS A 279 -30.73 0.61 -8.97
CA LYS A 279 -30.63 -0.29 -10.13
C LYS A 279 -29.34 -1.09 -10.09
N ALA A 280 -28.20 -0.47 -9.78
CA ALA A 280 -26.90 -1.14 -9.65
C ALA A 280 -26.93 -2.20 -8.56
N LYS A 281 -27.47 -1.87 -7.36
CA LYS A 281 -27.65 -2.81 -6.27
C LYS A 281 -28.48 -4.04 -6.67
N ARG A 282 -29.62 -3.82 -7.33
CA ARG A 282 -30.47 -4.91 -7.79
C ARG A 282 -29.80 -5.81 -8.81
N LEU A 283 -29.04 -5.21 -9.75
CA LEU A 283 -28.29 -5.95 -10.76
C LEU A 283 -27.22 -6.82 -10.10
N PHE A 284 -26.44 -6.26 -9.18
CA PHE A 284 -25.42 -6.97 -8.43
C PHE A 284 -25.98 -8.21 -7.71
N PHE A 285 -27.01 -8.05 -6.90
CA PHE A 285 -27.64 -9.18 -6.19
C PHE A 285 -28.30 -10.19 -7.14
N SER A 286 -28.84 -9.74 -8.28
CA SER A 286 -29.35 -10.64 -9.32
C SER A 286 -28.25 -11.52 -9.93
N GLU A 287 -27.07 -10.96 -10.19
CA GLU A 287 -25.91 -11.72 -10.68
C GLU A 287 -25.38 -12.70 -9.60
N VAL A 288 -25.31 -12.26 -8.34
CA VAL A 288 -24.95 -13.12 -7.21
C VAL A 288 -25.89 -14.33 -7.12
N ASP A 289 -27.20 -14.09 -7.15
CA ASP A 289 -28.18 -15.18 -7.07
C ASP A 289 -28.12 -16.12 -8.29
N ALA A 290 -27.89 -15.56 -9.47
CA ALA A 290 -27.71 -16.35 -10.70
C ALA A 290 -26.44 -17.22 -10.66
N PHE A 291 -25.36 -16.72 -10.04
CA PHE A 291 -24.13 -17.49 -9.82
C PHE A 291 -24.35 -18.65 -8.85
N ILE A 292 -25.03 -18.40 -7.71
CA ILE A 292 -25.37 -19.44 -6.74
C ILE A 292 -26.17 -20.57 -7.39
N GLN A 293 -27.18 -20.22 -8.20
CA GLN A 293 -27.98 -21.19 -8.97
C GLN A 293 -27.14 -21.96 -10.01
N LEU A 294 -26.18 -21.28 -10.65
CA LEU A 294 -25.27 -21.95 -11.57
C LEU A 294 -24.42 -22.99 -10.84
N VAL A 295 -23.88 -22.66 -9.66
CA VAL A 295 -23.11 -23.62 -8.86
C VAL A 295 -23.95 -24.82 -8.46
N ASP A 296 -25.22 -24.63 -8.06
CA ASP A 296 -26.14 -25.74 -7.76
C ASP A 296 -26.34 -26.68 -8.97
N GLN A 297 -26.51 -26.08 -10.16
CA GLN A 297 -26.61 -26.83 -11.41
C GLN A 297 -25.33 -27.62 -11.70
N VAL A 298 -24.15 -26.97 -11.63
CA VAL A 298 -22.84 -27.59 -11.90
C VAL A 298 -22.60 -28.81 -10.98
N VAL A 299 -22.89 -28.64 -9.70
CA VAL A 299 -22.72 -29.73 -8.71
C VAL A 299 -23.72 -30.83 -8.92
N ALA A 300 -24.98 -30.54 -9.25
CA ALA A 300 -26.00 -31.53 -9.54
C ALA A 300 -25.70 -32.35 -10.80
N GLU A 301 -25.15 -31.70 -11.84
CA GLU A 301 -24.77 -32.38 -13.08
C GLU A 301 -23.55 -33.29 -12.92
N GLY A 302 -22.66 -33.02 -11.98
CA GLY A 302 -21.49 -33.86 -11.68
C GLY A 302 -20.48 -34.02 -12.82
N LYS A 303 -20.47 -33.10 -13.79
CA LYS A 303 -19.60 -33.17 -14.99
C LYS A 303 -18.23 -32.56 -14.78
N THR A 304 -18.10 -31.66 -13.79
CA THR A 304 -16.82 -31.01 -13.46
C THR A 304 -15.89 -31.93 -12.71
N LYS A 305 -14.59 -31.88 -13.00
CA LYS A 305 -13.53 -32.59 -12.28
C LYS A 305 -13.10 -31.88 -10.99
N ASP A 306 -13.50 -30.62 -10.81
CA ASP A 306 -13.17 -29.81 -9.64
C ASP A 306 -14.41 -29.17 -9.00
N PRO A 307 -15.31 -29.98 -8.44
CA PRO A 307 -16.50 -29.49 -7.74
C PRO A 307 -16.12 -28.69 -6.48
N LEU A 308 -14.94 -28.92 -5.91
CA LEU A 308 -14.43 -28.16 -4.76
C LEU A 308 -14.29 -26.67 -5.08
N MET A 309 -13.69 -26.32 -6.21
CA MET A 309 -13.56 -24.94 -6.67
C MET A 309 -14.92 -24.22 -6.70
N TRP A 310 -15.93 -24.83 -7.30
CA TRP A 310 -17.27 -24.24 -7.46
C TRP A 310 -17.97 -23.98 -6.12
N VAL A 311 -17.95 -24.97 -5.22
CA VAL A 311 -18.60 -24.83 -3.91
C VAL A 311 -17.86 -23.85 -3.02
N THR A 312 -16.52 -23.80 -3.10
CA THR A 312 -15.70 -22.80 -2.40
C THR A 312 -16.00 -21.38 -2.92
N ALA A 313 -16.11 -21.21 -4.23
CA ALA A 313 -16.51 -19.93 -4.85
C ALA A 313 -17.87 -19.44 -4.30
N ARG A 314 -18.87 -20.32 -4.27
CA ARG A 314 -20.19 -19.99 -3.71
C ARG A 314 -20.12 -19.61 -2.23
N GLY A 315 -19.33 -20.35 -1.45
CA GLY A 315 -19.12 -20.05 -0.03
C GLY A 315 -18.50 -18.67 0.18
N MET A 316 -17.49 -18.31 -0.63
CA MET A 316 -16.88 -16.97 -0.58
C MET A 316 -17.89 -15.88 -0.97
N VAL A 317 -18.63 -16.05 -2.07
CA VAL A 317 -19.67 -15.10 -2.49
C VAL A 317 -20.74 -14.94 -1.40
N ASN A 318 -21.23 -16.04 -0.79
CA ASN A 318 -22.19 -15.95 0.32
C ASN A 318 -21.61 -15.22 1.54
N TYR A 319 -20.33 -15.41 1.84
CA TYR A 319 -19.65 -14.69 2.94
C TYR A 319 -19.62 -13.19 2.65
N GLU A 320 -19.16 -12.78 1.48
CA GLU A 320 -19.03 -11.36 1.12
C GLU A 320 -20.38 -10.62 1.15
N VAL A 321 -21.46 -11.25 0.69
CA VAL A 321 -22.80 -10.64 0.74
C VAL A 321 -23.53 -10.82 2.07
N GLY A 322 -22.82 -11.22 3.14
CA GLY A 322 -23.36 -11.32 4.50
C GLY A 322 -24.23 -12.55 4.77
N ARG A 323 -24.31 -13.56 3.87
CA ARG A 323 -25.09 -14.79 4.04
C ARG A 323 -24.30 -15.86 4.82
N GLN A 324 -23.90 -15.53 6.07
CA GLN A 324 -22.96 -16.30 6.87
C GLN A 324 -23.33 -17.77 7.05
N SER A 325 -24.61 -18.09 7.35
CA SER A 325 -25.07 -19.48 7.52
C SER A 325 -24.95 -20.30 6.23
N ALA A 326 -25.22 -19.70 5.07
CA ALA A 326 -25.06 -20.33 3.78
C ALA A 326 -23.57 -20.58 3.47
N ALA A 327 -22.71 -19.60 3.75
CA ALA A 327 -21.26 -19.74 3.59
C ALA A 327 -20.69 -20.88 4.43
N GLN A 328 -21.11 -21.03 5.69
CA GLN A 328 -20.68 -22.14 6.56
C GLN A 328 -21.13 -23.50 6.01
N GLN A 329 -22.40 -23.64 5.57
CA GLN A 329 -22.92 -24.86 4.96
C GLN A 329 -22.15 -25.23 3.67
N ASP A 330 -21.77 -24.21 2.88
CA ASP A 330 -20.95 -24.44 1.70
C ASP A 330 -19.57 -24.97 2.06
N MET A 331 -18.92 -24.47 3.11
CA MET A 331 -17.64 -25.01 3.56
C MET A 331 -17.74 -26.44 4.10
N GLU A 332 -18.81 -26.77 4.83
CA GLU A 332 -19.07 -28.15 5.27
C GLU A 332 -19.29 -29.11 4.09
N ARG A 333 -19.91 -28.62 3.03
CA ARG A 333 -20.09 -29.39 1.78
C ARG A 333 -18.78 -29.52 1.02
N ALA A 334 -18.03 -28.43 0.87
CA ALA A 334 -16.74 -28.38 0.20
C ALA A 334 -15.72 -29.34 0.83
N ALA A 335 -15.70 -29.46 2.17
CA ALA A 335 -14.84 -30.39 2.90
C ALA A 335 -14.94 -31.87 2.45
N LYS A 336 -16.04 -32.25 1.80
CA LYS A 336 -16.31 -33.63 1.34
C LYS A 336 -16.00 -33.79 -0.16
N LEU A 337 -15.63 -32.72 -0.85
CA LEU A 337 -15.40 -32.73 -2.29
C LEU A 337 -13.91 -32.86 -2.62
N LYS A 338 -13.64 -33.32 -3.83
CA LYS A 338 -12.30 -33.41 -4.38
C LYS A 338 -12.07 -32.24 -5.35
N GLY A 339 -10.85 -31.75 -5.41
CA GLY A 339 -10.42 -30.74 -6.34
C GLY A 339 -8.91 -30.78 -6.55
N ARG A 340 -8.39 -29.90 -7.39
CA ARG A 340 -6.96 -29.72 -7.59
C ARG A 340 -6.30 -29.25 -6.28
N GLU A 341 -4.98 -29.42 -6.17
CA GLU A 341 -4.21 -28.98 -5.00
C GLU A 341 -4.46 -27.50 -4.71
N LYS A 342 -4.37 -26.64 -5.73
CA LYS A 342 -4.64 -25.21 -5.59
C LYS A 342 -6.06 -24.92 -5.10
N SER A 343 -7.07 -25.63 -5.59
CA SER A 343 -8.45 -25.50 -5.09
C SER A 343 -8.59 -25.95 -3.63
N GLN A 344 -7.77 -26.91 -3.18
CA GLN A 344 -7.74 -27.32 -1.77
C GLN A 344 -7.10 -26.23 -0.89
N ASP A 345 -6.01 -25.61 -1.31
CA ASP A 345 -5.37 -24.51 -0.58
C ASP A 345 -6.33 -23.30 -0.49
N VAL A 346 -6.98 -22.93 -1.60
CA VAL A 346 -7.98 -21.85 -1.62
C VAL A 346 -9.17 -22.16 -0.71
N TYR A 347 -9.67 -23.41 -0.74
CA TYR A 347 -10.74 -23.84 0.17
C TYR A 347 -10.33 -23.65 1.65
N ARG A 348 -9.12 -24.04 2.04
CA ARG A 348 -8.65 -23.87 3.43
C ARG A 348 -8.59 -22.37 3.82
N CYS A 349 -8.08 -21.52 2.94
CA CYS A 349 -8.00 -20.08 3.19
C CYS A 349 -9.39 -19.44 3.31
N VAL A 350 -10.30 -19.73 2.39
CA VAL A 350 -11.70 -19.25 2.42
C VAL A 350 -12.43 -19.77 3.66
N ASN A 351 -12.24 -21.05 4.00
CA ASN A 351 -12.84 -21.64 5.20
C ASN A 351 -12.34 -20.96 6.49
N MET A 352 -11.04 -20.63 6.58
CA MET A 352 -10.50 -19.85 7.71
C MET A 352 -11.20 -18.50 7.83
N LEU A 353 -11.32 -17.74 6.72
CA LEU A 353 -12.01 -16.45 6.74
C LEU A 353 -13.46 -16.60 7.22
N ILE A 354 -14.21 -17.57 6.69
CA ILE A 354 -15.60 -17.84 7.09
C ILE A 354 -15.69 -18.26 8.56
N MET A 355 -14.72 -19.05 9.06
CA MET A 355 -14.64 -19.43 10.47
C MET A 355 -14.50 -18.21 11.39
N THR A 356 -13.81 -17.13 10.98
CA THR A 356 -13.66 -15.92 11.80
C THR A 356 -15.00 -15.25 12.10
N ALA A 357 -15.96 -15.35 11.20
CA ALA A 357 -17.32 -14.82 11.39
C ALA A 357 -18.22 -15.71 12.27
N ASN A 358 -17.80 -16.97 12.57
CA ASN A 358 -18.58 -17.86 13.41
C ASN A 358 -18.39 -17.50 14.91
N PRO A 359 -19.45 -17.16 15.66
CA PRO A 359 -19.36 -16.90 17.09
C PRO A 359 -18.74 -18.08 17.90
N GLN A 360 -18.93 -19.30 17.43
CA GLN A 360 -18.43 -20.53 18.08
C GLN A 360 -17.14 -21.04 17.41
N MET A 361 -16.31 -20.17 16.89
CA MET A 361 -15.02 -20.52 16.28
C MET A 361 -14.16 -21.33 17.26
N SER A 362 -13.64 -22.47 16.82
CA SER A 362 -12.70 -23.27 17.60
C SER A 362 -11.30 -22.67 17.49
N SER A 363 -10.77 -22.14 18.59
CA SER A 363 -9.41 -21.59 18.65
C SER A 363 -8.33 -22.62 18.29
N SER A 364 -8.48 -23.87 18.72
CA SER A 364 -7.51 -24.94 18.40
C SER A 364 -7.49 -25.25 16.90
N LYS A 365 -8.67 -25.30 16.24
CA LYS A 365 -8.75 -25.52 14.81
C LYS A 365 -8.21 -24.32 14.02
N MET A 366 -8.52 -23.11 14.44
CA MET A 366 -7.99 -21.89 13.81
C MET A 366 -6.47 -21.83 13.95
N LEU A 367 -5.92 -22.20 15.11
CA LEU A 367 -4.47 -22.26 15.33
C LEU A 367 -3.79 -23.26 14.36
N GLU A 368 -4.38 -24.46 14.18
CA GLU A 368 -3.86 -25.47 13.24
C GLU A 368 -3.82 -24.90 11.80
N GLU A 369 -4.93 -24.32 11.34
CA GLU A 369 -5.05 -23.78 10.00
C GLU A 369 -4.15 -22.56 9.77
N LEU A 370 -4.08 -21.67 10.75
CA LEU A 370 -3.21 -20.48 10.67
C LEU A 370 -1.73 -20.87 10.69
N THR A 371 -1.35 -21.90 11.44
CA THR A 371 0.01 -22.45 11.44
C THR A 371 0.37 -22.99 10.06
N TRP A 372 -0.54 -23.79 9.45
CA TRP A 372 -0.35 -24.27 8.09
C TRP A 372 -0.20 -23.11 7.07
N LEU A 373 -1.06 -22.10 7.15
CA LEU A 373 -1.04 -20.97 6.23
C LEU A 373 0.27 -20.17 6.37
N ARG A 374 0.72 -19.93 7.61
CA ARG A 374 2.01 -19.29 7.89
C ARG A 374 3.19 -20.07 7.26
N ASP A 375 3.18 -21.40 7.39
CA ASP A 375 4.25 -22.22 6.86
C ASP A 375 4.24 -22.27 5.32
N LYS A 376 3.06 -22.18 4.69
CA LYS A 376 2.92 -22.02 3.24
C LYS A 376 3.43 -20.64 2.78
N ALA A 377 3.03 -19.56 3.45
CA ALA A 377 3.48 -18.20 3.14
C ALA A 377 5.01 -18.07 3.23
N LYS A 378 5.65 -18.68 4.25
CA LYS A 378 7.11 -18.72 4.34
C LYS A 378 7.78 -19.44 3.16
N LYS A 379 7.16 -20.50 2.64
CA LYS A 379 7.68 -21.22 1.46
C LYS A 379 7.52 -20.39 0.18
N ASP A 380 6.43 -19.67 0.01
CA ASP A 380 6.24 -18.77 -1.14
C ASP A 380 7.39 -17.76 -1.22
N ILE A 381 7.73 -17.12 -0.11
CA ILE A 381 8.82 -16.15 -0.04
C ILE A 381 10.19 -16.80 -0.33
N GLN A 382 10.47 -17.96 0.25
CA GLN A 382 11.73 -18.68 0.03
C GLN A 382 11.90 -19.15 -1.42
N SER A 383 10.80 -19.31 -2.18
CA SER A 383 10.84 -19.67 -3.60
C SER A 383 11.05 -18.48 -4.54
N GLY A 384 11.26 -17.27 -4.01
CA GLY A 384 11.47 -16.06 -4.81
C GLY A 384 10.16 -15.39 -5.23
N HIS A 385 9.03 -15.89 -4.78
CA HIS A 385 7.74 -15.21 -4.90
C HIS A 385 7.62 -14.24 -3.72
N ASP A 386 8.15 -13.06 -3.87
CA ASP A 386 8.10 -11.96 -2.90
C ASP A 386 6.68 -11.79 -2.29
N TYR A 387 6.37 -10.64 -1.71
CA TYR A 387 5.05 -10.30 -1.11
C TYR A 387 3.80 -10.66 -1.93
N ASP A 388 3.96 -11.06 -3.20
CA ASP A 388 2.88 -11.39 -4.12
C ASP A 388 2.45 -12.87 -4.08
N GLY A 389 3.10 -13.70 -3.28
CA GLY A 389 2.70 -15.10 -3.11
C GLY A 389 1.28 -15.25 -2.56
N TYR A 390 0.52 -16.19 -3.13
CA TYR A 390 -0.90 -16.40 -2.78
C TYR A 390 -1.12 -16.56 -1.27
N HIS A 391 -0.33 -17.40 -0.60
CA HIS A 391 -0.55 -17.67 0.83
C HIS A 391 -0.20 -16.48 1.71
N HIS A 392 0.78 -15.65 1.31
CA HIS A 392 1.09 -14.41 2.02
C HIS A 392 -0.08 -13.41 1.94
N ARG A 393 -0.68 -13.25 0.77
CA ARG A 393 -1.89 -12.42 0.60
C ARG A 393 -3.08 -12.98 1.37
N ALA A 394 -3.26 -14.31 1.35
CA ALA A 394 -4.31 -14.98 2.10
C ALA A 394 -4.18 -14.78 3.61
N ILE A 395 -2.95 -14.84 4.17
CA ILE A 395 -2.72 -14.63 5.60
C ILE A 395 -3.08 -13.21 6.01
N GLN A 396 -2.78 -12.21 5.19
CA GLN A 396 -3.17 -10.83 5.47
C GLN A 396 -4.70 -10.72 5.59
N ARG A 397 -5.46 -11.25 4.63
CA ARG A 397 -6.92 -11.16 4.65
C ARG A 397 -7.52 -11.93 5.83
N VAL A 398 -7.08 -13.15 6.09
CA VAL A 398 -7.57 -13.95 7.22
C VAL A 398 -7.25 -13.28 8.56
N VAL A 399 -6.03 -12.74 8.72
CA VAL A 399 -5.58 -12.15 9.97
C VAL A 399 -6.18 -10.76 10.19
N LEU A 400 -6.05 -9.86 9.20
CA LEU A 400 -6.43 -8.46 9.42
C LEU A 400 -7.93 -8.22 9.18
N ILE A 401 -8.51 -8.76 8.11
CA ILE A 401 -9.93 -8.58 7.79
C ILE A 401 -10.81 -9.56 8.57
N GLY A 402 -10.31 -10.77 8.83
CA GLY A 402 -11.05 -11.80 9.56
C GLY A 402 -10.87 -11.73 11.08
N LEU A 403 -9.69 -12.15 11.58
CA LEU A 403 -9.45 -12.30 13.01
C LEU A 403 -9.38 -10.96 13.76
N ALA A 404 -8.66 -9.97 13.22
CA ALA A 404 -8.55 -8.67 13.90
C ALA A 404 -9.91 -7.99 14.02
N LYS A 405 -10.71 -8.01 12.92
CA LYS A 405 -12.09 -7.51 12.96
C LYS A 405 -12.94 -8.26 13.99
N ARG A 406 -12.85 -9.58 14.06
CA ARG A 406 -13.57 -10.38 15.07
C ARG A 406 -13.26 -9.91 16.49
N TYR A 407 -11.99 -9.74 16.83
CA TYR A 407 -11.58 -9.28 18.16
C TYR A 407 -11.96 -7.81 18.42
N HIS A 408 -11.92 -6.97 17.37
CA HIS A 408 -12.44 -5.61 17.41
C HIS A 408 -13.92 -5.58 17.80
N ASP A 409 -14.76 -6.36 17.11
CA ASP A 409 -16.21 -6.46 17.35
C ASP A 409 -16.52 -7.00 18.76
N GLN A 410 -15.62 -7.77 19.35
CA GLN A 410 -15.70 -8.25 20.74
C GLN A 410 -15.15 -7.24 21.77
N GLY A 411 -14.61 -6.11 21.35
CA GLY A 411 -13.95 -5.13 22.21
C GLY A 411 -12.60 -5.60 22.76
N ASN A 412 -12.02 -6.67 22.19
CA ASN A 412 -10.71 -7.19 22.61
C ASN A 412 -9.59 -6.53 21.76
N HIS A 413 -9.32 -5.25 22.05
CA HIS A 413 -8.32 -4.48 21.34
C HIS A 413 -6.88 -4.98 21.55
N THR A 414 -6.65 -5.79 22.58
CA THR A 414 -5.33 -6.41 22.79
C THR A 414 -5.06 -7.44 21.71
N MET A 415 -5.99 -8.35 21.46
CA MET A 415 -5.85 -9.33 20.39
C MET A 415 -5.86 -8.69 19.01
N GLU A 416 -6.73 -7.70 18.78
CA GLU A 416 -6.76 -6.93 17.54
C GLU A 416 -5.38 -6.36 17.18
N ASN A 417 -4.77 -5.57 18.08
CA ASN A 417 -3.46 -4.96 17.83
C ASN A 417 -2.34 -6.02 17.76
N SER A 418 -2.42 -7.08 18.57
CA SER A 418 -1.43 -8.16 18.52
C SER A 418 -1.46 -8.92 17.18
N LEU A 419 -2.61 -9.00 16.51
CA LEU A 419 -2.72 -9.59 15.16
C LEU A 419 -2.06 -8.73 14.10
N HIS A 420 -2.12 -7.40 14.20
CA HIS A 420 -1.32 -6.51 13.35
C HIS A 420 0.18 -6.76 13.56
N GLY A 421 0.60 -6.92 14.80
CA GLY A 421 2.00 -7.27 15.12
C GLY A 421 2.39 -8.66 14.62
N PHE A 422 1.52 -9.65 14.76
CA PHE A 422 1.73 -11.00 14.23
C PHE A 422 1.96 -10.97 12.71
N TYR A 423 1.11 -10.24 11.98
CA TYR A 423 1.25 -10.10 10.54
C TYR A 423 2.56 -9.39 10.18
N GLN A 424 2.86 -8.27 10.82
CA GLN A 424 4.08 -7.50 10.57
C GLN A 424 5.34 -8.34 10.87
N ASN A 425 5.35 -9.11 11.96
CA ASN A 425 6.45 -10.02 12.27
C ASN A 425 6.66 -11.08 11.18
N LEU A 426 5.57 -11.63 10.65
CA LEU A 426 5.65 -12.59 9.56
C LEU A 426 6.31 -11.98 8.31
N VAL A 427 5.92 -10.76 7.94
CA VAL A 427 6.48 -10.02 6.81
C VAL A 427 7.98 -9.79 7.02
N TYR A 428 8.38 -9.18 8.13
CA TYR A 428 9.79 -8.86 8.38
C TYR A 428 10.71 -10.08 8.54
N THR A 429 10.21 -11.17 9.14
CA THR A 429 11.04 -12.38 9.29
C THR A 429 11.20 -13.17 7.98
N SER A 430 10.35 -12.91 7.01
CA SER A 430 10.41 -13.57 5.71
C SER A 430 11.32 -12.85 4.71
N GLU A 431 11.50 -11.53 4.85
CA GLU A 431 12.38 -10.71 4.01
C GLU A 431 13.87 -10.92 4.30
N ARG A 432 14.22 -11.46 5.44
CA ARG A 432 15.64 -11.65 5.82
C ARG A 432 16.24 -12.86 5.13
N THR A 433 16.89 -12.65 4.00
CA THR A 433 17.98 -13.51 3.53
C THR A 433 19.18 -13.32 4.45
N ASN A 434 19.92 -14.39 4.71
CA ASN A 434 20.94 -14.55 5.75
C ASN A 434 22.10 -13.52 5.80
N ASP A 435 22.18 -12.54 4.93
CA ASP A 435 23.30 -11.61 4.82
C ASP A 435 23.08 -10.21 5.44
N ASP A 436 21.84 -9.83 5.76
CA ASP A 436 21.52 -8.52 6.36
C ASP A 436 21.16 -8.61 7.86
N ALA A 437 21.91 -9.39 8.61
CA ALA A 437 21.71 -9.62 10.04
C ALA A 437 22.04 -8.40 10.94
N GLU A 438 22.22 -7.22 10.42
CA GLU A 438 22.23 -5.98 11.18
C GLU A 438 20.82 -5.42 11.33
N THR A 439 20.04 -6.11 12.11
CA THR A 439 19.10 -5.70 13.15
C THR A 439 18.60 -4.26 13.10
N SER A 440 17.61 -3.95 12.33
CA SER A 440 16.54 -3.16 12.90
C SER A 440 15.50 -4.15 13.41
N ASP A 441 15.47 -4.36 14.70
CA ASP A 441 14.43 -5.13 15.34
C ASP A 441 13.11 -4.45 14.98
N TRP A 442 12.19 -5.16 14.31
CA TRP A 442 10.89 -4.58 13.92
C TRP A 442 10.11 -4.02 15.13
N ASN A 443 10.51 -4.43 16.34
CA ASN A 443 9.99 -3.94 17.61
C ASN A 443 10.31 -2.49 17.92
N GLU A 444 11.38 -1.98 17.36
CA GLU A 444 11.83 -0.60 17.55
C GLU A 444 11.35 0.29 16.40
N ASN A 445 10.52 -0.24 15.54
CA ASN A 445 9.99 0.47 14.40
C ASN A 445 8.73 1.26 14.80
N TYR A 446 8.81 2.57 14.69
CA TYR A 446 7.67 3.48 14.84
C TYR A 446 7.01 3.77 13.48
N SER A 447 6.86 2.73 12.68
CA SER A 447 6.17 2.72 11.39
C SER A 447 5.54 1.36 11.15
N GLY A 448 4.63 1.26 10.19
CA GLY A 448 3.92 0.03 9.84
C GLY A 448 2.65 -0.20 10.67
N GLU A 449 1.90 -1.22 10.26
CA GLU A 449 0.54 -1.50 10.73
C GLU A 449 0.44 -1.66 12.25
N TYR A 450 1.39 -2.35 12.85
CA TYR A 450 1.40 -2.58 14.29
C TYR A 450 1.54 -1.28 15.08
N PHE A 451 2.54 -0.45 14.71
CA PHE A 451 2.73 0.84 15.34
C PHE A 451 1.52 1.75 15.15
N TYR A 452 0.97 1.83 13.95
CA TYR A 452 -0.20 2.66 13.68
C TYR A 452 -1.41 2.23 14.49
N GLY A 453 -1.63 0.92 14.68
CA GLY A 453 -2.65 0.41 15.58
C GLY A 453 -2.43 0.87 17.04
N LEU A 454 -1.20 0.76 17.54
CA LEU A 454 -0.84 1.23 18.90
C LEU A 454 -0.94 2.76 19.02
N ASP A 455 -0.60 3.49 17.98
CA ASP A 455 -0.65 4.97 17.98
C ASP A 455 -2.08 5.53 18.03
N THR A 456 -3.09 4.75 17.66
CA THR A 456 -4.50 5.13 17.85
C THR A 456 -4.95 5.04 19.32
N LEU A 457 -4.24 4.26 20.15
CA LEU A 457 -4.60 4.06 21.54
C LEU A 457 -4.20 5.27 22.41
N THR A 458 -5.02 5.58 23.40
CA THR A 458 -4.63 6.51 24.47
C THR A 458 -3.53 5.92 25.34
N ALA A 459 -2.80 6.76 26.08
CA ALA A 459 -1.78 6.29 27.00
C ALA A 459 -2.30 5.24 27.99
N ALA A 460 -3.51 5.43 28.52
CA ALA A 460 -4.14 4.48 29.46
C ALA A 460 -4.49 3.13 28.78
N GLN A 461 -4.94 3.17 27.53
CA GLN A 461 -5.19 1.95 26.75
C GLN A 461 -3.89 1.22 26.42
N LEU A 462 -2.81 1.95 26.11
CA LEU A 462 -1.48 1.36 25.89
C LEU A 462 -0.93 0.69 27.17
N VAL A 463 -1.12 1.29 28.34
CA VAL A 463 -0.76 0.66 29.61
C VAL A 463 -1.51 -0.66 29.77
N LYS A 464 -2.84 -0.64 29.56
CA LYS A 464 -3.65 -1.86 29.62
C LYS A 464 -3.20 -2.89 28.60
N TYR A 465 -2.93 -2.48 27.37
CA TYR A 465 -2.44 -3.34 26.31
C TYR A 465 -1.13 -4.03 26.69
N TYR A 466 -0.15 -3.26 27.18
CA TYR A 466 1.13 -3.80 27.60
C TYR A 466 1.02 -4.76 28.80
N ASP A 467 0.19 -4.41 29.78
CA ASP A 467 -0.10 -5.30 30.92
C ASP A 467 -0.73 -6.62 30.47
N GLU A 468 -1.64 -6.59 29.48
CA GLU A 468 -2.25 -7.79 28.91
C GLU A 468 -1.26 -8.65 28.13
N LEU A 469 -0.32 -8.05 27.38
CA LEU A 469 0.74 -8.79 26.71
C LEU A 469 1.62 -9.61 27.67
N LEU A 470 1.81 -9.11 28.89
CA LEU A 470 2.63 -9.76 29.91
C LEU A 470 1.88 -10.85 30.69
N ARG A 471 0.56 -10.97 30.51
CA ARG A 471 -0.24 -11.97 31.21
C ARG A 471 -0.18 -13.33 30.53
N PRO A 472 -0.28 -14.43 31.29
CA PRO A 472 -0.45 -15.75 30.71
C PRO A 472 -1.81 -15.86 30.00
N HIS A 473 -1.83 -16.35 28.77
CA HIS A 473 -3.03 -16.66 28.01
C HIS A 473 -3.31 -18.18 28.03
N SER A 474 -4.54 -18.58 28.35
CA SER A 474 -4.95 -19.98 28.40
C SER A 474 -5.47 -20.48 27.06
N ASP A 475 -6.03 -19.60 26.22
CA ASP A 475 -6.46 -19.96 24.87
C ASP A 475 -5.24 -20.15 23.97
N PRO A 476 -5.09 -21.29 23.27
CA PRO A 476 -3.88 -21.59 22.51
C PRO A 476 -3.69 -20.68 21.30
N LEU A 477 -4.75 -20.15 20.68
CA LEU A 477 -4.66 -19.19 19.59
C LEU A 477 -4.20 -17.81 20.10
N GLU A 478 -4.83 -17.31 21.17
CA GLU A 478 -4.45 -16.02 21.79
C GLU A 478 -2.99 -16.05 22.29
N LYS A 479 -2.61 -17.18 22.91
CA LYS A 479 -1.23 -17.40 23.34
C LYS A 479 -0.24 -17.27 22.18
N MET A 480 -0.50 -17.93 21.04
CA MET A 480 0.36 -17.87 19.86
C MET A 480 0.44 -16.44 19.28
N ILE A 481 -0.70 -15.73 19.22
CA ILE A 481 -0.76 -14.36 18.75
C ILE A 481 0.08 -13.43 19.63
N VAL A 482 -0.11 -13.50 20.96
CA VAL A 482 0.63 -12.65 21.89
C VAL A 482 2.13 -12.97 21.93
N GLU A 483 2.50 -14.26 21.90
CA GLU A 483 3.91 -14.67 21.90
C GLU A 483 4.66 -14.28 20.59
N SER A 484 3.92 -14.00 19.52
CA SER A 484 4.51 -13.50 18.26
C SER A 484 4.83 -12.00 18.29
N VAL A 485 4.28 -11.28 19.27
CA VAL A 485 4.47 -9.84 19.46
C VAL A 485 5.52 -9.61 20.55
N PRO A 486 6.64 -8.93 20.24
CA PRO A 486 7.63 -8.66 21.26
C PRO A 486 7.11 -7.66 22.31
N ALA A 487 7.36 -7.96 23.56
CA ALA A 487 7.01 -7.12 24.70
C ALA A 487 8.26 -6.38 25.22
N ASN A 488 8.95 -5.62 24.34
CA ASN A 488 10.14 -4.85 24.72
C ASN A 488 9.77 -3.73 25.71
N PRO A 489 10.26 -3.77 26.94
CA PRO A 489 9.90 -2.80 27.97
C PRO A 489 10.36 -1.37 27.61
N ASP A 490 11.50 -1.20 26.93
CA ASP A 490 11.98 0.12 26.56
C ASP A 490 11.06 0.75 25.51
N TYR A 491 10.64 -0.03 24.52
CA TYR A 491 9.69 0.40 23.49
C TYR A 491 8.35 0.84 24.08
N PHE A 492 7.74 -0.02 24.94
CA PHE A 492 6.43 0.31 25.52
C PHE A 492 6.50 1.46 26.51
N ASN A 493 7.55 1.54 27.34
CA ASN A 493 7.71 2.65 28.26
C ASN A 493 7.95 3.97 27.51
N ASP A 494 8.72 3.96 26.40
CA ASP A 494 8.86 5.15 25.56
C ASP A 494 7.54 5.55 24.90
N LEU A 495 6.82 4.58 24.31
CA LEU A 495 5.54 4.83 23.65
C LEU A 495 4.49 5.41 24.62
N ILE A 496 4.31 4.78 25.80
CA ILE A 496 3.37 5.24 26.83
C ILE A 496 3.77 6.62 27.35
N GLY A 497 5.06 6.80 27.66
CA GLY A 497 5.60 8.08 28.14
C GLY A 497 5.43 9.20 27.13
N THR A 498 5.68 8.92 25.84
CA THR A 498 5.49 9.86 24.73
C THR A 498 4.02 10.25 24.55
N LYS A 499 3.10 9.31 24.67
CA LYS A 499 1.64 9.58 24.62
C LYS A 499 1.19 10.45 25.81
N TYR A 500 1.64 10.17 27.04
CA TYR A 500 1.36 11.04 28.17
C TYR A 500 1.93 12.44 27.97
N LEU A 501 3.13 12.55 27.41
CA LEU A 501 3.73 13.85 27.09
C LEU A 501 2.90 14.62 26.05
N ALA A 502 2.48 13.96 24.98
CA ALA A 502 1.60 14.56 23.98
C ALA A 502 0.27 15.06 24.56
N ASP A 503 -0.27 14.35 25.55
CA ASP A 503 -1.47 14.76 26.31
C ASP A 503 -1.20 15.91 27.31
N GLY A 504 0.03 16.40 27.44
CA GLY A 504 0.42 17.41 28.44
C GLY A 504 0.49 16.89 29.87
N LYS A 505 0.45 15.57 30.07
CA LYS A 505 0.54 14.90 31.40
C LYS A 505 2.01 14.63 31.77
N ILE A 506 2.74 15.71 32.04
CA ILE A 506 4.21 15.70 32.12
C ILE A 506 4.74 14.78 33.26
N GLU A 507 4.06 14.73 34.41
CA GLU A 507 4.45 13.88 35.56
C GLU A 507 4.32 12.39 35.21
N GLN A 508 3.19 12.00 34.60
CA GLN A 508 3.00 10.63 34.12
C GLN A 508 3.99 10.27 33.01
N ALA A 509 4.23 11.18 32.08
CA ALA A 509 5.23 10.96 31.02
C ALA A 509 6.61 10.66 31.64
N ALA A 510 7.06 11.49 32.61
CA ALA A 510 8.35 11.31 33.29
C ALA A 510 8.45 9.93 33.96
N SER A 511 7.38 9.44 34.60
CA SER A 511 7.39 8.16 35.34
C SER A 511 7.58 6.92 34.45
N TYR A 512 7.16 7.00 33.14
CA TYR A 512 7.41 5.94 32.18
C TYR A 512 8.76 6.12 31.50
N LEU A 513 9.10 7.34 31.07
CA LEU A 513 10.36 7.66 30.42
C LEU A 513 11.60 7.42 31.29
N GLU A 514 11.46 7.52 32.62
CA GLU A 514 12.52 7.18 33.61
C GLU A 514 13.01 5.73 33.47
N LYS A 515 12.15 4.82 32.97
CA LYS A 515 12.46 3.40 32.78
C LYS A 515 13.22 3.13 31.49
N VAL A 516 13.34 4.12 30.59
CA VAL A 516 13.94 3.96 29.26
C VAL A 516 15.38 4.44 29.26
N PRO A 517 16.37 3.58 28.94
CA PRO A 517 17.77 3.98 28.96
C PRO A 517 18.10 4.96 27.81
N ALA A 518 19.06 5.85 28.04
CA ALA A 518 19.47 6.85 27.06
C ALA A 518 19.90 6.22 25.69
N LYS A 519 20.56 5.07 25.74
CA LYS A 519 21.05 4.35 24.55
C LYS A 519 19.91 3.93 23.60
N PHE A 520 18.70 3.69 24.13
CA PHE A 520 17.52 3.35 23.31
C PHE A 520 17.26 4.38 22.19
N TYR A 521 17.47 5.67 22.50
CA TYR A 521 17.20 6.76 21.55
C TYR A 521 18.23 6.86 20.42
N GLU A 522 19.40 6.23 20.55
CA GLU A 522 20.45 6.25 19.51
C GLU A 522 20.06 5.43 18.28
N GLY A 523 19.22 4.38 18.45
CA GLY A 523 18.72 3.52 17.39
C GLY A 523 17.56 4.14 16.58
N LEU A 524 16.87 5.15 17.13
CA LEU A 524 15.66 5.67 16.53
C LEU A 524 15.90 6.52 15.28
N ASN A 525 15.01 6.44 14.30
CA ASN A 525 15.02 7.30 13.11
C ASN A 525 14.96 8.80 13.45
N VAL A 526 14.37 9.14 14.59
CA VAL A 526 14.26 10.52 15.10
C VAL A 526 15.46 10.96 15.95
N SER A 527 16.44 10.09 16.16
CA SER A 527 17.64 10.32 17.00
C SER A 527 18.36 11.63 16.68
N TYR A 528 18.54 11.91 15.38
CA TYR A 528 19.17 13.16 14.94
C TYR A 528 18.43 14.40 15.46
N TYR A 529 17.10 14.44 15.33
CA TYR A 529 16.33 15.61 15.76
C TYR A 529 16.36 15.78 17.27
N LEU A 530 16.28 14.66 18.03
CA LEU A 530 16.38 14.70 19.49
C LEU A 530 17.73 15.23 19.98
N ALA A 531 18.82 14.97 19.23
CA ALA A 531 20.17 15.41 19.59
C ALA A 531 20.49 16.85 19.19
N HIS A 532 19.91 17.33 18.09
CA HIS A 532 20.34 18.59 17.46
C HIS A 532 19.29 19.71 17.49
N ARG A 533 18.08 19.44 17.96
CA ARG A 533 17.04 20.45 18.13
C ARG A 533 17.05 20.96 19.59
N ASP A 534 16.94 22.29 19.71
CA ASP A 534 17.01 22.97 21.02
C ASP A 534 15.64 23.58 21.35
N TYR A 535 14.96 22.96 22.31
CA TYR A 535 13.62 23.39 22.74
C TYR A 535 13.63 24.72 23.56
N HIS A 536 14.80 25.27 23.91
CA HIS A 536 14.90 26.60 24.54
C HIS A 536 14.84 27.72 23.51
N LYS A 537 15.03 27.44 22.23
CA LYS A 537 14.95 28.44 21.16
C LYS A 537 13.51 28.78 20.81
N GLU A 538 13.25 30.07 20.69
CA GLU A 538 11.95 30.58 20.26
C GLU A 538 11.71 30.29 18.77
N ARG A 539 10.74 29.43 18.46
CA ARG A 539 10.42 29.05 17.07
C ARG A 539 10.08 30.26 16.20
N TRP A 540 9.39 31.23 16.77
CA TRP A 540 8.99 32.47 16.07
C TRP A 540 10.11 33.50 15.88
N MET A 541 11.26 33.25 16.49
CA MET A 541 12.45 34.13 16.37
C MET A 541 13.54 33.53 15.48
N VAL A 542 13.46 32.26 15.11
CA VAL A 542 14.48 31.60 14.31
C VAL A 542 14.36 32.04 12.85
N GLN A 543 15.37 32.71 12.35
CA GLN A 543 15.39 33.23 10.97
C GLN A 543 16.23 32.39 10.01
N GLN A 544 17.21 31.65 10.49
CA GLN A 544 18.07 30.79 9.68
C GLN A 544 18.42 29.52 10.44
N ARG A 545 18.39 28.39 9.73
CA ARG A 545 18.93 27.12 10.20
C ARG A 545 20.42 27.07 9.84
N SER A 546 21.26 26.52 10.72
CA SER A 546 22.64 26.24 10.36
C SER A 546 22.69 25.05 9.38
N LYS A 547 23.78 24.94 8.60
CA LYS A 547 23.99 23.76 7.76
C LYS A 547 23.92 22.46 8.54
N LYS A 548 24.41 22.45 9.79
CA LYS A 548 24.35 21.32 10.72
C LYS A 548 22.92 20.96 11.13
N ASP A 549 21.98 21.88 11.07
CA ASP A 549 20.56 21.63 11.38
C ASP A 549 19.80 21.01 10.20
N VAL A 550 20.39 20.95 9.01
CA VAL A 550 19.76 20.48 7.76
C VAL A 550 20.40 19.18 7.26
N GLU A 551 21.69 18.96 7.50
CA GLU A 551 22.43 17.78 7.05
C GLU A 551 22.35 16.67 8.12
N GLY A 552 21.23 15.92 8.14
CA GLY A 552 20.91 14.90 9.13
C GLY A 552 21.61 13.56 8.93
N ILE A 553 22.94 13.50 8.92
CA ILE A 553 23.67 12.25 8.64
C ILE A 553 24.15 11.55 9.92
N ASN A 554 24.22 12.23 11.07
CA ASN A 554 24.75 11.64 12.30
C ASN A 554 23.65 11.26 13.29
N LYS A 555 23.52 9.97 13.59
CA LYS A 555 22.71 9.48 14.70
C LYS A 555 23.12 10.20 16.01
N GLY A 556 22.14 10.59 16.81
CA GLY A 556 22.40 11.22 18.11
C GLY A 556 23.12 10.26 19.06
N ARG A 557 23.90 10.82 19.98
CA ARG A 557 24.40 10.12 21.15
C ARG A 557 23.86 10.81 22.39
N PHE A 558 23.40 10.04 23.37
CA PHE A 558 22.68 10.56 24.52
C PHE A 558 23.37 10.10 25.81
N THR A 559 23.74 11.04 26.67
CA THR A 559 24.21 10.76 28.04
C THR A 559 23.06 10.62 29.05
N GLN A 560 21.87 11.09 28.68
CA GLN A 560 20.62 10.97 29.41
C GLN A 560 19.44 10.83 28.45
N ASN A 561 18.34 10.28 28.91
CA ASN A 561 17.12 10.18 28.14
C ASN A 561 16.61 11.59 27.75
N PRO A 562 16.56 11.96 26.47
CA PRO A 562 16.23 13.34 26.04
C PRO A 562 14.79 13.73 26.36
N LYS A 563 13.83 12.79 26.28
CA LYS A 563 12.43 13.04 26.59
C LYS A 563 12.22 13.21 28.10
N LEU A 564 12.91 12.40 28.92
CA LEU A 564 12.89 12.53 30.39
C LEU A 564 13.51 13.86 30.80
N ALA A 565 14.66 14.23 30.25
CA ALA A 565 15.32 15.50 30.58
C ALA A 565 14.40 16.68 30.29
N PHE A 566 13.71 16.71 29.18
CA PHE A 566 12.68 17.69 28.85
C PHE A 566 11.57 17.73 29.90
N CYS A 567 10.99 16.59 30.26
CA CYS A 567 9.93 16.50 31.25
C CYS A 567 10.39 17.03 32.62
N GLN A 568 11.57 16.65 33.07
CA GLN A 568 12.13 17.10 34.38
C GLN A 568 12.36 18.61 34.40
N GLU A 569 12.83 19.19 33.32
CA GLU A 569 13.03 20.64 33.25
C GLU A 569 11.71 21.41 33.25
N VAL A 570 10.71 20.91 32.47
CA VAL A 570 9.36 21.49 32.46
C VAL A 570 8.75 21.44 33.86
N LEU A 571 8.82 20.31 34.58
CA LEU A 571 8.30 20.17 35.94
C LEU A 571 8.97 21.14 36.91
N LYS A 572 10.30 21.29 36.81
CA LYS A 572 11.06 22.24 37.62
C LYS A 572 10.62 23.70 37.42
N LEU A 573 10.41 24.08 36.14
CA LEU A 573 9.93 25.40 35.79
C LEU A 573 8.48 25.61 36.22
N GLN A 574 7.61 24.58 36.11
CA GLN A 574 6.24 24.64 36.58
C GLN A 574 6.17 24.84 38.11
N ASP A 575 7.04 24.19 38.88
CA ASP A 575 7.14 24.42 40.34
C ASP A 575 7.57 25.85 40.62
N THR A 576 8.59 26.37 39.92
CA THR A 576 9.03 27.77 40.03
C THR A 576 7.90 28.74 39.72
N TYR A 577 7.17 28.50 38.62
CA TYR A 577 6.02 29.31 38.19
C TYR A 577 4.90 29.33 39.24
N LYS A 578 4.57 28.16 39.80
CA LYS A 578 3.51 28.01 40.84
C LYS A 578 3.85 28.79 42.13
N LYS A 579 5.12 28.77 42.51
CA LYS A 579 5.62 29.46 43.74
C LYS A 579 5.80 30.97 43.55
N ALA A 580 6.01 31.44 42.30
CA ALA A 580 6.27 32.85 42.04
C ALA A 580 4.99 33.68 42.13
N LYS A 581 5.05 34.81 42.85
CA LYS A 581 4.01 35.85 42.88
C LYS A 581 3.91 36.54 41.50
N PRO A 582 2.72 37.13 41.16
CA PRO A 582 2.61 37.96 39.94
C PRO A 582 3.72 39.02 39.91
N GLY A 583 4.51 39.01 38.81
CA GLY A 583 5.68 39.86 38.63
C GLY A 583 6.66 39.32 37.60
N LEU A 584 7.77 39.99 37.41
CA LEU A 584 8.71 39.71 36.33
C LEU A 584 9.19 38.23 36.32
N VAL A 585 9.56 37.69 37.46
CA VAL A 585 10.05 36.30 37.60
C VAL A 585 8.99 35.30 37.10
N ARG A 586 7.72 35.47 37.55
CA ARG A 586 6.62 34.62 37.13
C ARG A 586 6.41 34.70 35.60
N TYR A 587 6.40 35.90 35.03
CA TYR A 587 6.16 36.09 33.62
C TYR A 587 7.32 35.60 32.73
N GLN A 588 8.58 35.76 33.19
CA GLN A 588 9.74 35.18 32.50
C GLN A 588 9.73 33.66 32.53
N THR A 589 9.33 33.06 33.68
CA THR A 589 9.20 31.60 33.80
C THR A 589 8.07 31.08 32.92
N ALA A 590 6.94 31.79 32.84
CA ALA A 590 5.84 31.47 31.94
C ALA A 590 6.29 31.56 30.45
N TYR A 591 7.10 32.55 30.09
CA TYR A 591 7.64 32.65 28.73
C TYR A 591 8.54 31.46 28.39
N LYS A 592 9.43 31.07 29.27
CA LYS A 592 10.29 29.88 29.08
C LYS A 592 9.44 28.62 28.93
N LEU A 593 8.47 28.40 29.80
CA LEU A 593 7.54 27.26 29.70
C LEU A 593 6.78 27.27 28.38
N GLY A 594 6.22 28.41 27.97
CA GLY A 594 5.51 28.55 26.71
C GLY A 594 6.39 28.24 25.50
N THR A 595 7.65 28.70 25.50
CA THR A 595 8.63 28.41 24.45
C THR A 595 8.95 26.93 24.37
N MET A 596 9.36 26.33 25.49
CA MET A 596 9.81 24.93 25.54
C MET A 596 8.67 23.97 25.16
N ILE A 597 7.50 24.16 25.73
CA ILE A 597 6.33 23.28 25.47
C ILE A 597 5.85 23.43 24.03
N PHE A 598 5.87 24.66 23.48
CA PHE A 598 5.55 24.85 22.07
C PHE A 598 6.52 24.10 21.14
N GLN A 599 7.81 24.12 21.46
CA GLN A 599 8.81 23.40 20.65
C GLN A 599 8.59 21.88 20.65
N ALA A 600 8.06 21.31 21.74
CA ALA A 600 7.70 19.90 21.83
C ALA A 600 6.32 19.55 21.23
N SER A 601 5.52 20.58 20.87
CA SER A 601 4.21 20.39 20.25
C SER A 601 4.30 19.93 18.78
N SER A 602 3.18 19.59 18.16
CA SER A 602 3.11 19.21 16.74
C SER A 602 3.67 20.29 15.80
N ALA A 603 3.50 21.56 16.16
CA ALA A 603 3.98 22.70 15.39
C ALA A 603 5.45 23.10 15.67
N GLY A 604 6.04 22.51 16.71
CA GLY A 604 7.42 22.81 17.13
C GLY A 604 8.49 22.06 16.33
N GLU A 605 9.75 22.47 16.49
CA GLU A 605 10.87 21.77 15.83
C GLU A 605 11.35 20.55 16.62
N CYS A 606 11.08 20.51 17.93
CA CYS A 606 11.39 19.39 18.82
C CYS A 606 10.21 18.41 18.93
N TRP A 607 9.36 18.33 17.90
CA TRP A 607 8.23 17.41 17.84
C TRP A 607 8.59 15.94 18.19
N PRO A 608 9.81 15.41 17.92
CA PRO A 608 10.15 14.04 18.29
C PRO A 608 10.15 13.77 19.81
N LEU A 609 10.05 14.81 20.65
CA LEU A 609 9.80 14.62 22.09
C LEU A 609 8.42 14.01 22.37
N SER A 610 7.41 14.35 21.55
CA SER A 610 6.01 13.97 21.75
C SER A 610 5.41 13.14 20.62
N ARG A 611 6.16 12.83 19.53
CA ARG A 611 5.69 12.11 18.34
C ARG A 611 6.81 11.32 17.68
N TYR A 612 6.45 10.38 16.80
CA TYR A 612 7.39 9.54 16.07
C TYR A 612 7.49 9.87 14.58
N GLY A 613 6.54 10.60 14.03
CA GLY A 613 6.51 11.02 12.64
C GLY A 613 5.87 12.38 12.46
N LYS A 614 6.20 13.04 11.36
CA LYS A 614 5.59 14.29 10.92
C LYS A 614 5.44 14.26 9.41
N SER A 615 4.20 14.39 8.91
CA SER A 615 3.93 14.50 7.50
C SER A 615 4.16 15.94 7.01
N TYR A 616 4.70 16.11 5.82
CA TYR A 616 4.92 17.41 5.19
C TYR A 616 3.62 18.22 4.99
N GLY A 617 2.48 17.54 4.87
CA GLY A 617 1.17 18.18 4.70
C GLY A 617 0.45 18.53 6.01
N THR A 618 0.92 18.00 7.15
CA THR A 618 0.21 18.11 8.43
C THR A 618 0.82 19.16 9.37
N ASP A 619 1.70 20.04 8.88
CA ASP A 619 2.32 21.07 9.69
C ASP A 619 1.31 21.96 10.44
N PHE A 620 0.05 21.97 9.98
CA PHE A 620 -1.02 22.81 10.52
C PHE A 620 -2.40 22.13 10.52
N GLU A 621 -2.51 20.87 10.16
CA GLU A 621 -3.73 20.12 10.34
C GLU A 621 -3.88 19.74 11.81
N GLY A 622 -4.29 20.72 12.61
CA GLY A 622 -5.01 20.41 13.81
C GLY A 622 -6.19 19.55 13.38
N HIS A 623 -6.35 18.37 13.97
CA HIS A 623 -7.47 17.51 13.64
C HIS A 623 -8.75 18.25 14.01
N PHE A 624 -9.50 18.64 13.01
CA PHE A 624 -10.82 19.23 13.21
C PHE A 624 -11.76 18.10 13.61
N ASP A 625 -12.14 18.07 14.86
CA ASP A 625 -13.22 17.21 15.30
C ASP A 625 -14.55 17.78 14.77
N SER A 626 -15.04 17.21 13.67
CA SER A 626 -16.31 17.60 13.08
C SER A 626 -17.52 17.40 13.99
N LYS A 627 -17.40 16.61 15.06
CA LYS A 627 -18.48 16.39 16.05
C LYS A 627 -18.55 17.50 17.10
N THR A 628 -17.42 18.05 17.48
CA THR A 628 -17.33 19.08 18.52
C THR A 628 -17.04 20.48 17.96
N GLY A 629 -16.68 20.60 16.70
CA GLY A 629 -16.26 21.85 16.09
C GLY A 629 -14.95 22.43 16.68
N ASN A 630 -14.20 21.63 17.41
CA ASN A 630 -13.00 22.07 18.12
C ASN A 630 -11.71 21.54 17.48
N TRP A 631 -10.81 22.46 17.17
CA TRP A 631 -9.43 22.18 16.81
C TRP A 631 -8.54 21.89 18.03
N SER A 632 -9.02 22.19 19.24
CA SER A 632 -8.21 22.31 20.46
C SER A 632 -7.84 20.99 21.11
N ASN A 633 -8.48 19.87 20.78
CA ASN A 633 -8.26 18.60 21.48
C ASN A 633 -7.04 17.80 20.99
N TYR A 634 -6.36 18.27 19.94
CA TYR A 634 -5.31 17.47 19.29
C TYR A 634 -3.87 17.86 19.65
N ASP A 635 -3.65 19.06 20.16
CA ASP A 635 -2.33 19.50 20.60
C ASP A 635 -2.40 20.09 22.02
N ALA A 636 -2.47 19.20 23.00
CA ALA A 636 -2.51 19.61 24.41
C ALA A 636 -1.28 20.43 24.80
N LEU A 637 -0.11 20.14 24.21
CA LEU A 637 1.12 20.92 24.43
C LEU A 637 1.00 22.33 23.84
N GLY A 638 0.42 22.46 22.64
CA GLY A 638 0.18 23.76 22.03
C GLY A 638 -0.77 24.62 22.86
N VAL A 639 -1.87 24.03 23.35
CA VAL A 639 -2.82 24.71 24.26
C VAL A 639 -2.13 25.13 25.56
N MET A 640 -1.33 24.24 26.15
CA MET A 640 -0.56 24.54 27.36
C MET A 640 0.46 25.67 27.13
N ALA A 641 1.21 25.62 26.03
CA ALA A 641 2.18 26.63 25.67
C ALA A 641 1.53 28.01 25.50
N ARG A 642 0.36 28.04 24.83
CA ARG A 642 -0.43 29.25 24.65
C ARG A 642 -0.82 29.87 25.99
N SER A 643 -1.33 29.08 26.94
CA SER A 643 -1.74 29.59 28.26
C SER A 643 -0.57 30.24 28.99
N TYR A 644 0.64 29.69 28.92
CA TYR A 644 1.83 30.27 29.52
C TYR A 644 2.26 31.56 28.79
N LEU A 645 2.18 31.63 27.48
CA LEU A 645 2.49 32.87 26.75
C LEU A 645 1.46 33.98 27.01
N GLU A 646 0.18 33.64 27.18
CA GLU A 646 -0.87 34.59 27.57
C GLU A 646 -0.62 35.16 28.99
N GLU A 647 -0.13 34.34 29.89
CA GLU A 647 0.28 34.83 31.21
C GLU A 647 1.49 35.75 31.11
N SER A 648 2.51 35.35 30.35
CA SER A 648 3.70 36.14 30.14
C SER A 648 3.41 37.52 29.45
N ALA A 649 2.43 37.54 28.55
CA ALA A 649 1.99 38.78 27.88
C ALA A 649 1.39 39.83 28.84
N LYS A 650 1.08 39.48 30.12
CA LYS A 650 0.65 40.40 31.18
C LYS A 650 1.81 41.20 31.78
N SER A 651 3.06 40.93 31.40
CA SER A 651 4.24 41.57 31.96
C SER A 651 4.21 43.07 31.72
N ALA A 652 4.67 43.84 32.73
CA ALA A 652 4.96 45.27 32.59
C ALA A 652 6.19 45.54 31.73
N ASP A 653 7.11 44.59 31.64
CA ASP A 653 8.27 44.64 30.77
C ASP A 653 7.84 44.63 29.33
N PHE A 654 8.20 45.66 28.56
CA PHE A 654 7.73 45.81 27.20
C PHE A 654 8.27 44.77 26.24
N ASP A 655 9.54 44.40 26.36
CA ASP A 655 10.18 43.44 25.44
C ASP A 655 9.58 42.05 25.68
N LEU A 656 9.45 41.60 26.91
CA LEU A 656 8.85 40.32 27.25
C LEU A 656 7.38 40.24 26.80
N ARG A 657 6.62 41.34 26.99
CA ARG A 657 5.21 41.39 26.57
C ARG A 657 5.08 41.28 25.05
N VAL A 658 5.91 42.04 24.30
CA VAL A 658 5.90 42.01 22.82
C VAL A 658 6.33 40.65 22.29
N ARG A 659 7.39 40.05 22.87
CA ARG A 659 7.83 38.69 22.48
C ARG A 659 6.72 37.66 22.71
N SER A 660 6.01 37.70 23.83
CA SER A 660 4.92 36.81 24.16
C SER A 660 3.75 36.96 23.20
N LEU A 661 3.34 38.20 22.88
CA LEU A 661 2.27 38.48 21.93
C LEU A 661 2.67 38.09 20.51
N TYR A 662 3.95 38.22 20.16
CA TYR A 662 4.47 37.79 18.87
C TYR A 662 4.45 36.28 18.74
N GLY A 663 4.83 35.54 19.78
CA GLY A 663 4.71 34.06 19.85
C GLY A 663 3.26 33.62 19.74
N LEU A 664 2.33 34.26 20.42
CA LEU A 664 0.89 33.98 20.33
C LEU A 664 0.34 34.19 18.92
N ALA A 665 0.80 35.24 18.22
CA ALA A 665 0.41 35.51 16.83
C ALA A 665 1.03 34.54 15.83
N TYR A 666 2.16 33.92 16.18
CA TYR A 666 2.82 32.90 15.38
C TYR A 666 2.15 31.52 15.51
N MET A 667 1.53 31.21 16.64
CA MET A 667 0.94 29.90 16.88
C MET A 667 -0.17 29.55 15.89
N PRO A 668 -0.12 28.41 15.22
CA PRO A 668 -1.02 28.04 14.12
C PRO A 668 -2.30 27.36 14.59
N PHE A 669 -3.06 27.97 15.51
CA PHE A 669 -4.33 27.32 15.96
C PHE A 669 -5.49 27.55 15.00
N ASP A 670 -5.54 28.72 14.37
CA ASP A 670 -6.53 29.10 13.38
C ASP A 670 -6.01 30.31 12.58
N ASN A 671 -6.52 30.52 11.41
CA ASN A 671 -6.07 31.61 10.57
C ASN A 671 -6.79 32.92 10.92
N TRP A 672 -6.07 34.04 10.99
CA TRP A 672 -6.62 35.37 11.22
C TRP A 672 -7.53 35.85 10.07
N ALA A 673 -7.43 35.22 8.88
CA ALA A 673 -8.24 35.53 7.71
C ALA A 673 -8.32 34.31 6.78
N ASP A 674 -9.43 34.22 6.07
CA ASP A 674 -9.59 33.34 4.94
C ASP A 674 -8.89 33.94 3.72
N ALA A 675 -8.04 33.17 3.06
CA ALA A 675 -7.28 33.60 1.90
C ALA A 675 -7.91 33.03 0.63
N GLU A 676 -8.37 33.92 -0.27
CA GLU A 676 -8.89 33.52 -1.57
C GLU A 676 -7.90 33.90 -2.68
N TYR A 677 -7.54 32.90 -3.50
CA TYR A 677 -6.61 33.10 -4.60
C TYR A 677 -7.36 33.51 -5.86
N HIS A 678 -6.92 34.61 -6.46
CA HIS A 678 -7.46 35.14 -7.70
C HIS A 678 -6.38 35.15 -8.80
N TRP A 679 -6.78 34.75 -9.99
CA TRP A 679 -5.93 34.80 -11.17
C TRP A 679 -6.46 35.83 -12.15
N ASN A 680 -5.65 36.82 -12.52
CA ASN A 680 -6.02 37.83 -13.51
C ASN A 680 -4.84 38.14 -14.41
N ASN A 681 -5.00 38.00 -15.75
CA ASN A 681 -4.05 38.36 -16.81
C ASN A 681 -2.60 37.91 -16.53
N GLY A 682 -2.39 36.63 -16.12
CA GLY A 682 -1.06 36.09 -15.88
C GLY A 682 -0.45 36.43 -14.51
N ASN A 683 -1.16 37.16 -13.65
CA ASN A 683 -0.75 37.44 -12.27
C ASN A 683 -1.73 36.88 -11.26
N GLY A 684 -1.20 36.05 -10.35
CA GLY A 684 -1.97 35.54 -9.21
C GLY A 684 -1.83 36.46 -7.99
N PHE A 685 -2.92 36.70 -7.28
CA PHE A 685 -2.91 37.45 -6.02
C PHE A 685 -3.93 36.87 -5.02
N TYR A 686 -3.69 37.15 -3.74
CA TYR A 686 -4.60 36.74 -2.67
C TYR A 686 -5.38 37.92 -2.12
N THR A 687 -6.68 37.74 -1.90
CA THR A 687 -7.49 38.56 -1.02
C THR A 687 -7.66 37.90 0.33
N TYR A 688 -7.87 38.68 1.37
CA TYR A 688 -7.98 38.20 2.74
C TYR A 688 -9.26 38.71 3.40
N THR A 689 -10.11 37.83 3.85
CA THR A 689 -11.32 38.18 4.63
C THR A 689 -11.04 37.88 6.11
N PRO A 690 -10.98 38.91 6.99
CA PRO A 690 -10.62 38.72 8.39
C PRO A 690 -11.60 37.82 9.15
N ASN A 691 -11.07 36.78 9.78
CA ASN A 691 -11.79 35.95 10.75
C ASN A 691 -11.64 36.55 12.15
N ARG A 692 -12.56 37.41 12.55
CA ARG A 692 -12.50 38.14 13.83
C ARG A 692 -12.66 37.25 15.06
N ASN A 693 -13.13 36.04 14.90
CA ASN A 693 -13.31 35.05 15.97
C ASN A 693 -12.06 34.21 16.20
N SER A 694 -11.08 34.31 15.31
CA SER A 694 -9.87 33.51 15.38
C SER A 694 -8.95 33.97 16.52
N LEU A 695 -8.28 32.99 17.12
CA LEU A 695 -7.30 33.21 18.16
C LEU A 695 -6.08 34.00 17.64
N GLN A 696 -5.69 33.73 16.41
CA GLN A 696 -4.59 34.45 15.74
C GLN A 696 -4.98 35.91 15.48
N TYR A 697 -6.23 36.17 15.06
CA TYR A 697 -6.73 37.55 14.90
C TYR A 697 -6.64 38.32 16.22
N ALA A 698 -7.10 37.71 17.32
CA ALA A 698 -7.06 38.32 18.65
C ALA A 698 -5.61 38.60 19.09
N ALA A 699 -4.67 37.72 18.85
CA ALA A 699 -3.26 37.88 19.16
C ALA A 699 -2.60 39.02 18.34
N LEU A 700 -2.84 39.04 17.01
CA LEU A 700 -2.36 40.10 16.11
C LEU A 700 -2.92 41.47 16.49
N LYS A 701 -4.18 41.54 16.86
CA LYS A 701 -4.82 42.79 17.33
C LYS A 701 -4.14 43.29 18.61
N LYS A 702 -3.93 42.43 19.61
CA LYS A 702 -3.23 42.78 20.85
C LYS A 702 -1.79 43.23 20.61
N LEU A 703 -1.05 42.50 19.74
CA LEU A 703 0.31 42.83 19.36
C LEU A 703 0.35 44.21 18.70
N ASN A 704 -0.53 44.45 17.72
CA ASN A 704 -0.61 45.74 17.02
C ASN A 704 -0.93 46.90 17.98
N GLN A 705 -1.86 46.72 18.90
CA GLN A 705 -2.19 47.72 19.91
C GLN A 705 -1.01 48.00 20.86
N CYS A 706 -0.30 46.93 21.31
CA CYS A 706 0.83 47.03 22.21
C CYS A 706 1.96 47.88 21.62
N VAL A 707 2.31 47.65 20.33
CA VAL A 707 3.41 48.38 19.69
C VAL A 707 3.01 49.80 19.26
N LYS A 708 1.76 50.02 18.83
CA LYS A 708 1.28 51.37 18.47
C LYS A 708 1.11 52.30 19.68
N GLY A 709 0.75 51.76 20.83
CA GLY A 709 0.52 52.54 22.06
C GLY A 709 1.74 52.76 22.92
N SER A 710 2.93 52.34 22.47
CA SER A 710 4.16 52.41 23.28
C SER A 710 5.09 53.54 22.84
N ALA A 711 5.72 54.20 23.81
CA ALA A 711 6.85 55.12 23.58
C ALA A 711 8.15 54.36 23.24
N ASN A 712 8.22 53.06 23.52
CA ASN A 712 9.37 52.22 23.19
C ASN A 712 9.43 51.92 21.69
N PRO A 713 10.63 51.82 21.09
CA PRO A 713 10.79 51.50 19.70
C PRO A 713 10.25 50.09 19.39
N THR A 714 9.52 49.98 18.27
CA THR A 714 9.02 48.68 17.83
C THR A 714 10.19 47.75 17.45
N PRO A 715 10.30 46.54 18.01
CA PRO A 715 11.39 45.62 17.65
C PRO A 715 11.44 45.27 16.17
N ALA A 716 12.65 45.07 15.63
CA ALA A 716 12.88 44.84 14.20
C ALA A 716 12.13 43.57 13.68
N TYR A 717 12.01 42.51 14.50
CA TYR A 717 11.28 41.29 14.12
C TYR A 717 9.78 41.56 13.93
N VAL A 718 9.19 42.47 14.68
CA VAL A 718 7.79 42.90 14.54
C VAL A 718 7.60 43.76 13.28
N THR A 719 8.50 44.67 13.01
CA THR A 719 8.42 45.54 11.80
C THR A 719 8.60 44.77 10.52
N LYS A 720 9.35 43.67 10.55
CA LYS A 720 9.58 42.76 9.41
C LYS A 720 8.48 41.71 9.24
N CYS A 721 7.54 41.56 10.19
CA CYS A 721 6.49 40.54 10.16
C CYS A 721 5.48 40.78 9.02
N ASP A 722 5.50 39.94 8.00
CA ASP A 722 4.64 40.08 6.83
C ASP A 722 3.17 39.79 7.16
N VAL A 723 2.89 38.85 8.09
CA VAL A 723 1.54 38.55 8.57
C VAL A 723 0.95 39.81 9.25
N LEU A 724 1.71 40.49 10.10
CA LEU A 724 1.24 41.70 10.76
C LEU A 724 1.05 42.86 9.78
N LYS A 725 1.87 42.97 8.74
CA LYS A 725 1.69 43.96 7.65
C LYS A 725 0.39 43.71 6.90
N LYS A 726 0.13 42.45 6.53
CA LYS A 726 -1.13 42.03 5.88
C LYS A 726 -2.32 42.30 6.80
N PHE A 727 -2.24 41.89 8.05
CA PHE A 727 -3.28 42.14 9.05
C PHE A 727 -3.65 43.61 9.14
N ARG A 728 -2.65 44.52 9.20
CA ARG A 728 -2.88 45.98 9.24
C ARG A 728 -3.57 46.52 7.99
N LYS A 729 -3.41 45.88 6.85
CA LYS A 729 -4.03 46.28 5.59
C LYS A 729 -5.50 45.89 5.53
N TYR A 730 -5.87 44.73 6.13
CA TYR A 730 -7.20 44.12 5.96
C TYR A 730 -8.04 44.11 7.24
N GLN A 731 -7.53 44.57 8.41
CA GLN A 731 -8.25 44.61 9.69
C GLN A 731 -9.48 45.55 9.70
#